data_5e8aa1bb5c5775001d591ed096519f2d
#
_entry.id   5e8aa1bb5c5775001d591ed096519f2d
#
_cell.length_a   1.000
_cell.length_b   1.000
_cell.length_c   1.000
_cell.angle_alpha   90.00
_cell.angle_beta   90.00
_cell.angle_gamma   90.00
#
_symmetry.space_group_name_H-M   'P 1'
#
loop_
_entity.id
_entity.type
_entity.pdbx_description
1 polymer ?
#
loop_
_entity_poly.entity_id
_entity_poly.type
_entity_poly.pdbx_seq_one_letter_code
_entity_poly.pdbx_strand_id
1 'polypeptide(L)'
;MAHIDAGKTTTTERILYYTGINHKIGETHDGGATMDWMAQEQERGITITSAATTCFWQPKEGPFKGIKNRINIIDTPGHVDFTVEVQRSLRVLDGSVTVMCAKGGVEPQSETVWRQADDYSVPRMIFVNKMDIMGADFYNVVNMVHERLNANGVPIQLPIGAEDTFVGIIDLMNMDAEIYDDELGTKFHKDAIPADMQEKAEEYHQAMVEAICETDEALLEKFLSDEEISVDELKAALRKATINNEIVPMLCGTAYRNKGVQMLLDAVIEYMPSPVDVPAIKGVNPDTDEEDERPSSDDAPFAALAFKIATDPFVGKICFFRVYSGTLEKGSYVLNSCKGKRERMGRILQMHANHREDLDIVYSGDIAAAVGLQNTTTGETLCDEKHPIILESMDFPEPVIRVAIEPKTKAGQEKMGIALAKLAEEDPTFKTYTDEETGQTIIAGMGELHLEIIVDRLLREFKVEANVGEPQVSYREAIRKAVNIEHKYARQSGGKGQYGHVLLKLEPLEEGAGYEFVNAIVGGAIPKEYIPAVDAGIQGAMQSGVLAGYNVVDVKATLYDGSYHEVDSSEMAFKIAASMAFKEGMKKADPVIKEPIMLVNVIVPDEYLGFVIGDLSSRRGMVKQQESRSGGVTQVTADVPLAEMFGYATVLRSGTQGRGQYSMEPSHYSEVPKSVQEKIMNERAKN
;
A
#
# COMPACT_ATOMS: atom_id res chain seq x y z
N MET A 1 -8.29 2.50 -8.19
CA MET A 1 -6.83 2.27 -8.23
C MET A 1 -6.30 2.57 -9.63
N ALA A 2 -5.06 2.99 -9.81
CA ALA A 2 -4.49 3.24 -11.13
C ALA A 2 -2.99 3.48 -11.04
N HIS A 3 -2.28 3.35 -12.17
CA HIS A 3 -0.94 3.93 -12.30
C HIS A 3 -0.99 5.47 -12.41
N ILE A 4 0.17 6.10 -12.36
CA ILE A 4 0.28 7.56 -12.53
C ILE A 4 -0.27 7.94 -13.91
N ASP A 5 -0.96 9.06 -13.99
CA ASP A 5 -1.55 9.60 -15.23
C ASP A 5 -2.61 8.73 -15.94
N ALA A 6 -3.12 7.65 -15.34
CA ALA A 6 -4.24 6.91 -15.92
C ALA A 6 -5.57 7.69 -15.93
N GLY A 7 -5.65 8.80 -15.21
CA GLY A 7 -6.85 9.62 -15.07
C GLY A 7 -7.77 9.20 -13.93
N LYS A 8 -7.20 8.62 -12.87
CA LYS A 8 -7.92 8.18 -11.67
C LYS A 8 -8.69 9.33 -11.02
N THR A 9 -8.01 10.40 -10.62
CA THR A 9 -8.64 11.57 -9.98
C THR A 9 -9.66 12.23 -10.89
N THR A 10 -9.38 12.33 -12.19
CA THR A 10 -10.35 12.83 -13.19
C THR A 10 -11.60 11.96 -13.21
N THR A 11 -11.47 10.64 -13.18
CA THR A 11 -12.61 9.72 -13.12
C THR A 11 -13.43 9.93 -11.84
N THR A 12 -12.78 10.05 -10.69
CA THR A 12 -13.44 10.33 -9.41
C THR A 12 -14.17 11.67 -9.43
N GLU A 13 -13.55 12.73 -9.94
CA GLU A 13 -14.19 14.05 -10.07
C GLU A 13 -15.44 14.02 -10.97
N ARG A 14 -15.42 13.24 -12.04
CA ARG A 14 -16.60 13.05 -12.91
C ARG A 14 -17.71 12.27 -12.20
N ILE A 15 -17.35 11.25 -11.42
CA ILE A 15 -18.33 10.54 -10.57
C ILE A 15 -18.99 11.52 -9.59
N LEU A 16 -18.21 12.36 -8.91
CA LEU A 16 -18.73 13.35 -7.96
C LEU A 16 -19.62 14.40 -8.65
N TYR A 17 -19.30 14.77 -9.87
CA TYR A 17 -20.13 15.67 -10.66
C TYR A 17 -21.48 15.03 -11.03
N TYR A 18 -21.49 13.81 -11.58
CA TYR A 18 -22.73 13.12 -11.96
C TYR A 18 -23.61 12.72 -10.78
N THR A 19 -23.02 12.50 -9.61
CA THR A 19 -23.76 12.22 -8.37
C THR A 19 -24.22 13.48 -7.66
N GLY A 20 -23.89 14.67 -8.16
CA GLY A 20 -24.36 15.97 -7.64
C GLY A 20 -23.61 16.47 -6.40
N ILE A 21 -22.51 15.83 -6.03
CA ILE A 21 -21.64 16.31 -4.94
C ILE A 21 -20.90 17.57 -5.39
N ASN A 22 -20.36 17.56 -6.59
CA ASN A 22 -19.71 18.73 -7.20
C ASN A 22 -20.65 19.43 -8.19
N HIS A 23 -20.75 20.74 -8.08
CA HIS A 23 -21.56 21.55 -9.00
C HIS A 23 -20.78 22.05 -10.22
N LYS A 24 -19.45 21.91 -10.20
CA LYS A 24 -18.55 22.25 -11.29
C LYS A 24 -17.65 21.09 -11.59
N ILE A 25 -17.30 20.93 -12.85
CA ILE A 25 -16.30 19.97 -13.28
C ILE A 25 -14.92 20.49 -12.84
N GLY A 26 -14.28 19.81 -11.89
CA GLY A 26 -12.91 20.09 -11.47
C GLY A 26 -11.92 19.51 -12.48
N GLU A 27 -10.89 20.28 -12.84
CA GLU A 27 -9.76 19.84 -13.65
C GLU A 27 -8.53 19.66 -12.78
N THR A 28 -7.87 18.50 -12.89
CA THR A 28 -6.65 18.18 -12.10
C THR A 28 -5.49 19.08 -12.47
N HIS A 29 -5.37 19.44 -13.75
CA HIS A 29 -4.30 20.32 -14.24
C HIS A 29 -4.43 21.76 -13.80
N ASP A 30 -5.63 22.21 -13.47
CA ASP A 30 -5.91 23.57 -13.01
C ASP A 30 -5.96 23.68 -11.47
N GLY A 31 -5.61 22.61 -10.74
CA GLY A 31 -5.67 22.54 -9.28
C GLY A 31 -7.09 22.62 -8.71
N GLY A 32 -8.10 22.37 -9.53
CA GLY A 32 -9.51 22.44 -9.16
C GLY A 32 -10.12 21.12 -8.69
N ALA A 33 -9.33 20.05 -8.55
CA ALA A 33 -9.81 18.75 -8.12
C ALA A 33 -10.16 18.76 -6.63
N THR A 34 -11.35 18.28 -6.30
CA THR A 34 -11.88 18.24 -4.92
C THR A 34 -11.17 17.17 -4.08
N MET A 35 -10.79 16.05 -4.71
CA MET A 35 -10.15 14.92 -4.02
C MET A 35 -8.67 15.18 -3.73
N ASP A 36 -7.96 15.91 -4.59
CA ASP A 36 -6.59 16.34 -4.37
C ASP A 36 -6.59 17.68 -3.60
N TRP A 37 -6.85 17.62 -2.30
CA TRP A 37 -7.07 18.79 -1.45
C TRP A 37 -5.79 19.41 -0.90
N MET A 38 -4.68 18.67 -0.90
CA MET A 38 -3.39 19.19 -0.46
C MET A 38 -2.75 20.08 -1.52
N ALA A 39 -2.12 21.17 -1.09
CA ALA A 39 -1.41 22.05 -2.02
C ALA A 39 -0.34 21.31 -2.84
N GLN A 40 0.35 20.35 -2.23
CA GLN A 40 1.36 19.52 -2.88
C GLN A 40 0.76 18.62 -3.97
N GLU A 41 -0.43 18.07 -3.75
CA GLU A 41 -1.15 17.27 -4.75
C GLU A 41 -1.51 18.12 -5.96
N GLN A 42 -2.06 19.30 -5.71
CA GLN A 42 -2.47 20.25 -6.75
C GLN A 42 -1.28 20.79 -7.57
N GLU A 43 -0.19 21.16 -6.91
CA GLU A 43 1.01 21.66 -7.57
C GLU A 43 1.74 20.60 -8.41
N ARG A 44 1.72 19.34 -7.95
CA ARG A 44 2.42 18.23 -8.61
C ARG A 44 1.53 17.45 -9.57
N GLY A 45 0.22 17.62 -9.49
CA GLY A 45 -0.77 16.87 -10.27
C GLY A 45 -0.83 15.37 -9.93
N ILE A 46 -0.46 14.99 -8.70
CA ILE A 46 -0.47 13.59 -8.23
C ILE A 46 -1.22 13.47 -6.91
N THR A 47 -1.96 12.40 -6.73
CA THR A 47 -2.55 12.06 -5.43
C THR A 47 -1.47 11.49 -4.51
N ILE A 48 -1.34 12.04 -3.32
CA ILE A 48 -0.35 11.66 -2.31
C ILE A 48 -1.01 10.86 -1.19
N THR A 49 -2.16 11.34 -0.70
CA THR A 49 -2.92 10.67 0.36
C THR A 49 -4.25 10.15 -0.17
N SER A 50 -4.71 9.02 0.33
CA SER A 50 -6.05 8.53 0.01
C SER A 50 -7.11 9.49 0.54
N ALA A 51 -8.10 9.81 -0.28
CA ALA A 51 -9.24 10.62 0.12
C ALA A 51 -10.52 9.78 0.06
N ALA A 52 -11.35 9.89 1.10
CA ALA A 52 -12.63 9.21 1.17
C ALA A 52 -13.78 10.19 0.96
N THR A 53 -14.74 9.80 0.15
CA THR A 53 -15.96 10.57 -0.06
C THR A 53 -17.16 9.65 -0.26
N THR A 54 -18.34 10.12 0.09
CA THR A 54 -19.59 9.39 -0.11
C THR A 54 -20.43 10.08 -1.14
N CYS A 55 -20.99 9.33 -2.07
CA CYS A 55 -21.93 9.81 -3.06
C CYS A 55 -23.12 8.85 -3.19
N PHE A 56 -24.13 9.28 -3.93
CA PHE A 56 -25.33 8.49 -4.16
C PHE A 56 -25.60 8.41 -5.65
N TRP A 57 -25.91 7.20 -6.12
CA TRP A 57 -26.30 6.98 -7.51
C TRP A 57 -27.60 6.19 -7.59
N GLN A 58 -28.38 6.52 -8.58
CA GLN A 58 -29.67 5.88 -8.84
C GLN A 58 -29.73 5.47 -10.30
N PRO A 59 -29.52 4.17 -10.61
CA PRO A 59 -29.59 3.67 -11.99
C PRO A 59 -30.95 3.96 -12.63
N LYS A 60 -30.91 4.30 -13.90
CA LYS A 60 -32.12 4.55 -14.68
C LYS A 60 -32.70 3.28 -15.31
N GLU A 61 -31.90 2.25 -15.43
CA GLU A 61 -32.21 0.96 -16.04
C GLU A 61 -31.66 -0.18 -15.21
N GLY A 62 -31.95 -1.44 -15.59
CA GLY A 62 -31.41 -2.62 -14.95
C GLY A 62 -32.09 -3.03 -13.65
N PRO A 63 -31.56 -4.05 -12.95
CA PRO A 63 -32.17 -4.65 -11.77
C PRO A 63 -32.26 -3.70 -10.56
N PHE A 64 -31.44 -2.65 -10.52
CA PHE A 64 -31.42 -1.66 -9.45
C PHE A 64 -32.07 -0.32 -9.86
N LYS A 65 -32.89 -0.33 -10.92
CA LYS A 65 -33.58 0.87 -11.41
C LYS A 65 -34.36 1.59 -10.32
N GLY A 66 -34.10 2.87 -10.18
CA GLY A 66 -34.81 3.73 -9.23
C GLY A 66 -34.40 3.57 -7.77
N ILE A 67 -33.48 2.65 -7.45
CA ILE A 67 -32.96 2.46 -6.09
C ILE A 67 -31.79 3.44 -5.90
N LYS A 68 -31.87 4.24 -4.82
CA LYS A 68 -30.78 5.13 -4.43
C LYS A 68 -29.70 4.33 -3.70
N ASN A 69 -28.57 4.15 -4.34
CA ASN A 69 -27.43 3.41 -3.79
C ASN A 69 -26.40 4.38 -3.22
N ARG A 70 -25.87 4.06 -2.05
CA ARG A 70 -24.77 4.78 -1.42
C ARG A 70 -23.44 4.16 -1.86
N ILE A 71 -22.53 4.98 -2.32
CA ILE A 71 -21.18 4.58 -2.76
C ILE A 71 -20.16 5.34 -1.93
N ASN A 72 -19.32 4.61 -1.23
CA ASN A 72 -18.16 5.16 -0.53
C ASN A 72 -16.94 4.99 -1.44
N ILE A 73 -16.37 6.10 -1.89
CA ILE A 73 -15.22 6.12 -2.79
C ILE A 73 -13.98 6.41 -1.96
N ILE A 74 -12.94 5.59 -2.12
CA ILE A 74 -11.60 5.87 -1.63
C ILE A 74 -10.70 6.06 -2.85
N ASP A 75 -10.27 7.28 -3.08
CA ASP A 75 -9.29 7.61 -4.11
C ASP A 75 -7.88 7.38 -3.56
N THR A 76 -7.07 6.55 -4.24
CA THR A 76 -5.77 6.09 -3.75
C THR A 76 -4.63 6.67 -4.58
N PRO A 77 -3.43 6.89 -4.00
CA PRO A 77 -2.26 7.28 -4.78
C PRO A 77 -1.91 6.26 -5.86
N GLY A 78 -1.32 6.74 -6.95
CA GLY A 78 -0.76 5.90 -8.01
C GLY A 78 0.76 5.75 -7.95
N HIS A 79 1.45 6.45 -7.06
CA HIS A 79 2.91 6.45 -6.97
C HIS A 79 3.43 5.39 -6.00
N VAL A 80 4.56 4.75 -6.35
CA VAL A 80 5.14 3.61 -5.58
C VAL A 80 5.51 4.00 -4.15
N ASP A 81 5.97 5.23 -3.93
CA ASP A 81 6.36 5.72 -2.59
C ASP A 81 5.16 5.77 -1.61
N PHE A 82 3.94 5.70 -2.13
CA PHE A 82 2.68 5.75 -1.37
C PHE A 82 1.88 4.44 -1.43
N THR A 83 2.53 3.31 -1.73
CA THR A 83 1.86 2.00 -1.80
C THR A 83 1.16 1.61 -0.50
N VAL A 84 1.63 2.11 0.63
CA VAL A 84 1.00 1.89 1.95
C VAL A 84 -0.39 2.52 2.03
N GLU A 85 -0.59 3.69 1.41
CA GLU A 85 -1.93 4.28 1.29
C GLU A 85 -2.88 3.36 0.49
N VAL A 86 -2.35 2.70 -0.53
CA VAL A 86 -3.10 1.71 -1.32
C VAL A 86 -3.41 0.48 -0.47
N GLN A 87 -2.44 -0.09 0.24
CA GLN A 87 -2.64 -1.25 1.13
C GLN A 87 -3.68 -0.98 2.22
N ARG A 88 -3.60 0.18 2.88
CA ARG A 88 -4.60 0.60 3.88
C ARG A 88 -6.00 0.65 3.29
N SER A 89 -6.11 1.17 2.08
CA SER A 89 -7.39 1.27 1.38
C SER A 89 -7.91 -0.10 0.98
N LEU A 90 -7.06 -0.97 0.39
CA LEU A 90 -7.42 -2.32 -0.02
C LEU A 90 -7.98 -3.16 1.13
N ARG A 91 -7.45 -2.97 2.34
CA ARG A 91 -7.93 -3.69 3.53
C ARG A 91 -9.38 -3.39 3.89
N VAL A 92 -9.88 -2.23 3.52
CA VAL A 92 -11.24 -1.77 3.87
C VAL A 92 -12.20 -1.69 2.68
N LEU A 93 -11.76 -2.04 1.47
CA LEU A 93 -12.60 -2.03 0.28
C LEU A 93 -13.44 -3.30 0.17
N ASP A 94 -14.67 -3.16 -0.35
CA ASP A 94 -15.48 -4.28 -0.81
C ASP A 94 -15.15 -4.65 -2.24
N GLY A 95 -14.77 -3.68 -3.05
CA GLY A 95 -14.36 -3.87 -4.43
C GLY A 95 -13.54 -2.70 -4.95
N SER A 96 -12.91 -2.88 -6.09
CA SER A 96 -12.01 -1.90 -6.69
C SER A 96 -12.27 -1.68 -8.16
N VAL A 97 -12.33 -0.43 -8.57
CA VAL A 97 -12.26 -0.03 -9.99
C VAL A 97 -10.80 0.31 -10.32
N THR A 98 -10.20 -0.46 -11.19
CA THR A 98 -8.85 -0.22 -11.70
C THR A 98 -8.93 0.59 -12.98
N VAL A 99 -8.45 1.84 -12.93
CA VAL A 99 -8.42 2.72 -14.10
C VAL A 99 -7.12 2.48 -14.86
N MET A 100 -7.22 2.11 -16.14
CA MET A 100 -6.08 1.88 -17.01
C MET A 100 -6.10 2.88 -18.17
N CYS A 101 -4.94 3.34 -18.61
CA CYS A 101 -4.84 4.19 -19.78
C CYS A 101 -4.97 3.36 -21.06
N ALA A 102 -5.85 3.74 -21.99
CA ALA A 102 -6.06 3.02 -23.26
C ALA A 102 -4.80 2.93 -24.12
N LYS A 103 -3.82 3.84 -23.94
CA LYS A 103 -2.54 3.82 -24.64
C LYS A 103 -1.48 2.97 -23.93
N GLY A 104 -1.31 3.15 -22.62
CA GLY A 104 -0.28 2.47 -21.82
C GLY A 104 -0.69 1.07 -21.37
N GLY A 105 -1.98 0.85 -21.18
CA GLY A 105 -2.53 -0.42 -20.70
C GLY A 105 -2.01 -0.80 -19.30
N VAL A 106 -1.48 -2.01 -19.19
CA VAL A 106 -0.90 -2.51 -17.94
C VAL A 106 0.53 -2.01 -17.82
N GLU A 107 0.77 -1.17 -16.84
CA GLU A 107 2.10 -0.65 -16.48
C GLU A 107 2.62 -1.32 -15.20
N PRO A 108 3.93 -1.25 -14.88
CA PRO A 108 4.50 -1.92 -13.70
C PRO A 108 3.81 -1.55 -12.39
N GLN A 109 3.40 -0.29 -12.25
CA GLN A 109 2.63 0.16 -11.08
C GLN A 109 1.25 -0.48 -11.01
N SER A 110 0.62 -0.70 -12.18
CA SER A 110 -0.65 -1.44 -12.26
C SER A 110 -0.49 -2.88 -11.78
N GLU A 111 0.61 -3.55 -12.16
CA GLU A 111 0.92 -4.91 -11.73
C GLU A 111 1.13 -4.99 -10.21
N THR A 112 1.85 -4.01 -9.62
CA THR A 112 2.09 -3.95 -8.18
C THR A 112 0.78 -3.80 -7.41
N VAL A 113 -0.05 -2.83 -7.78
CA VAL A 113 -1.35 -2.61 -7.13
C VAL A 113 -2.30 -3.79 -7.35
N TRP A 114 -2.23 -4.43 -8.52
CA TRP A 114 -3.01 -5.62 -8.82
C TRP A 114 -2.67 -6.78 -7.92
N ARG A 115 -1.37 -7.09 -7.73
CA ARG A 115 -0.90 -8.13 -6.79
C ARG A 115 -1.32 -7.85 -5.35
N GLN A 116 -1.20 -6.58 -4.90
CA GLN A 116 -1.70 -6.20 -3.58
C GLN A 116 -3.21 -6.44 -3.41
N ALA A 117 -3.99 -6.20 -4.47
CA ALA A 117 -5.42 -6.51 -4.45
C ALA A 117 -5.71 -8.02 -4.44
N ASP A 118 -4.84 -8.85 -5.05
CA ASP A 118 -4.90 -10.31 -4.95
C ASP A 118 -4.66 -10.78 -3.51
N ASP A 119 -3.67 -10.22 -2.82
CA ASP A 119 -3.35 -10.55 -1.42
C ASP A 119 -4.56 -10.36 -0.49
N TYR A 120 -5.39 -9.36 -0.76
CA TYR A 120 -6.61 -9.09 -0.01
C TYR A 120 -7.88 -9.67 -0.64
N SER A 121 -7.75 -10.43 -1.74
CA SER A 121 -8.89 -11.02 -2.48
C SER A 121 -9.99 -10.01 -2.85
N VAL A 122 -9.62 -8.79 -3.18
CA VAL A 122 -10.56 -7.70 -3.50
C VAL A 122 -11.15 -7.90 -4.89
N PRO A 123 -12.48 -8.01 -5.05
CA PRO A 123 -13.15 -8.03 -6.35
C PRO A 123 -12.85 -6.77 -7.18
N ARG A 124 -12.67 -6.94 -8.48
CA ARG A 124 -12.20 -5.86 -9.37
C ARG A 124 -13.00 -5.75 -10.64
N MET A 125 -13.07 -4.53 -11.16
CA MET A 125 -13.40 -4.24 -12.54
C MET A 125 -12.39 -3.26 -13.12
N ILE A 126 -12.26 -3.24 -14.44
CA ILE A 126 -11.31 -2.38 -15.15
C ILE A 126 -12.08 -1.34 -15.95
N PHE A 127 -11.69 -0.08 -15.81
CA PHE A 127 -12.14 1.02 -16.64
C PHE A 127 -10.97 1.48 -17.52
N VAL A 128 -11.05 1.18 -18.83
CA VAL A 128 -10.08 1.60 -19.82
C VAL A 128 -10.40 3.05 -20.22
N ASN A 129 -9.64 3.96 -19.64
CA ASN A 129 -9.83 5.41 -19.73
C ASN A 129 -8.95 6.02 -20.82
N LYS A 130 -9.25 7.26 -21.19
CA LYS A 130 -8.52 8.03 -22.20
C LYS A 130 -8.62 7.41 -23.60
N MET A 131 -9.81 6.93 -23.97
CA MET A 131 -10.06 6.42 -25.32
C MET A 131 -9.92 7.49 -26.43
N ASP A 132 -9.89 8.77 -26.06
CA ASP A 132 -9.77 9.94 -26.94
C ASP A 132 -8.33 10.38 -27.24
N ILE A 133 -7.32 9.75 -26.67
CA ILE A 133 -5.92 10.14 -26.91
C ILE A 133 -5.28 9.35 -28.06
N MET A 134 -4.29 9.96 -28.69
CA MET A 134 -3.51 9.31 -29.77
C MET A 134 -2.79 8.05 -29.26
N GLY A 135 -2.99 6.93 -29.95
CA GLY A 135 -2.47 5.62 -29.59
C GLY A 135 -3.38 4.82 -28.63
N ALA A 136 -4.62 5.25 -28.41
CA ALA A 136 -5.59 4.51 -27.63
C ALA A 136 -6.00 3.21 -28.32
N ASP A 137 -5.84 2.07 -27.65
CA ASP A 137 -6.21 0.73 -28.15
C ASP A 137 -6.79 -0.12 -27.02
N PHE A 138 -8.12 -0.19 -26.99
CA PHE A 138 -8.86 -0.99 -26.00
C PHE A 138 -8.51 -2.48 -26.06
N TYR A 139 -8.43 -3.03 -27.26
CA TYR A 139 -8.20 -4.47 -27.48
C TYR A 139 -6.81 -4.91 -27.05
N ASN A 140 -5.81 -4.04 -27.26
CA ASN A 140 -4.47 -4.28 -26.74
C ASN A 140 -4.46 -4.30 -25.21
N VAL A 141 -5.23 -3.40 -24.56
CA VAL A 141 -5.34 -3.41 -23.08
C VAL A 141 -5.96 -4.72 -22.58
N VAL A 142 -7.01 -5.23 -23.26
CA VAL A 142 -7.61 -6.53 -22.94
C VAL A 142 -6.58 -7.64 -23.00
N ASN A 143 -5.79 -7.70 -24.07
CA ASN A 143 -4.71 -8.69 -24.22
C ASN A 143 -3.65 -8.56 -23.12
N MET A 144 -3.24 -7.33 -22.79
CA MET A 144 -2.27 -7.10 -21.71
C MET A 144 -2.79 -7.55 -20.34
N VAL A 145 -4.07 -7.40 -20.06
CA VAL A 145 -4.68 -7.89 -18.81
C VAL A 145 -4.55 -9.41 -18.71
N HIS A 146 -4.82 -10.14 -19.79
CA HIS A 146 -4.65 -11.59 -19.83
C HIS A 146 -3.18 -12.01 -19.69
N GLU A 147 -2.28 -11.40 -20.47
CA GLU A 147 -0.87 -11.83 -20.55
C GLU A 147 -0.04 -11.42 -19.33
N ARG A 148 -0.27 -10.22 -18.77
CA ARG A 148 0.59 -9.65 -17.72
C ARG A 148 0.02 -9.79 -16.32
N LEU A 149 -1.31 -9.68 -16.18
CA LEU A 149 -1.97 -9.80 -14.88
C LEU A 149 -2.47 -11.22 -14.63
N ASN A 150 -2.43 -12.09 -15.66
CA ASN A 150 -3.00 -13.44 -15.62
C ASN A 150 -4.46 -13.42 -15.10
N ALA A 151 -5.21 -12.38 -15.48
CA ALA A 151 -6.56 -12.14 -15.02
C ALA A 151 -7.56 -12.41 -16.14
N ASN A 152 -8.71 -12.99 -15.78
CA ASN A 152 -9.81 -13.24 -16.72
C ASN A 152 -10.59 -11.95 -16.99
N GLY A 153 -10.00 -11.04 -17.76
CA GLY A 153 -10.61 -9.79 -18.17
C GLY A 153 -11.64 -10.01 -19.28
N VAL A 154 -12.90 -9.76 -19.00
CA VAL A 154 -14.01 -9.95 -19.93
C VAL A 154 -14.61 -8.59 -20.31
N PRO A 155 -14.47 -8.15 -21.57
CA PRO A 155 -15.14 -6.94 -22.04
C PRO A 155 -16.66 -7.08 -21.93
N ILE A 156 -17.30 -6.13 -21.25
CA ILE A 156 -18.76 -5.98 -21.22
C ILE A 156 -19.21 -4.79 -22.06
N GLN A 157 -18.25 -4.02 -22.55
CA GLN A 157 -18.43 -2.89 -23.44
C GLN A 157 -17.38 -2.91 -24.54
N LEU A 158 -17.70 -2.31 -25.70
CA LEU A 158 -16.73 -2.03 -26.74
C LEU A 158 -16.76 -0.54 -27.11
N PRO A 159 -15.61 0.07 -27.42
CA PRO A 159 -15.58 1.44 -27.90
C PRO A 159 -16.03 1.53 -29.37
N ILE A 160 -16.78 2.59 -29.70
CA ILE A 160 -17.08 2.96 -31.06
C ILE A 160 -16.07 4.02 -31.51
N GLY A 161 -15.08 3.58 -32.27
CA GLY A 161 -13.92 4.38 -32.62
C GLY A 161 -12.86 4.43 -31.54
N ALA A 162 -11.79 5.15 -31.82
CA ALA A 162 -10.69 5.44 -30.91
C ALA A 162 -10.09 6.79 -31.26
N GLU A 163 -9.33 7.40 -30.35
CA GLU A 163 -8.75 8.72 -30.54
C GLU A 163 -9.83 9.78 -30.88
N ASP A 164 -9.59 10.59 -31.88
CA ASP A 164 -10.56 11.62 -32.33
C ASP A 164 -11.89 11.04 -32.87
N THR A 165 -11.91 9.75 -33.21
CA THR A 165 -13.11 9.05 -33.71
C THR A 165 -13.89 8.36 -32.61
N PHE A 166 -13.51 8.48 -31.36
CA PHE A 166 -14.24 7.90 -30.24
C PHE A 166 -15.55 8.63 -29.97
N VAL A 167 -16.65 8.07 -30.44
CA VAL A 167 -17.97 8.71 -30.42
C VAL A 167 -19.01 8.01 -29.56
N GLY A 168 -18.78 6.77 -29.16
CA GLY A 168 -19.77 6.03 -28.40
C GLY A 168 -19.24 4.74 -27.79
N ILE A 169 -20.12 4.03 -27.12
CA ILE A 169 -19.83 2.78 -26.40
C ILE A 169 -20.93 1.77 -26.71
N ILE A 170 -20.55 0.55 -27.08
CA ILE A 170 -21.46 -0.57 -27.23
C ILE A 170 -21.63 -1.26 -25.90
N ASP A 171 -22.86 -1.46 -25.47
CA ASP A 171 -23.20 -2.33 -24.34
C ASP A 171 -23.39 -3.76 -24.85
N LEU A 172 -22.44 -4.63 -24.55
CA LEU A 172 -22.49 -6.03 -24.98
C LEU A 172 -23.56 -6.84 -24.25
N MET A 173 -24.00 -6.39 -23.07
CA MET A 173 -25.04 -7.09 -22.31
C MET A 173 -26.43 -6.92 -22.94
N ASN A 174 -26.77 -5.68 -23.35
CA ASN A 174 -28.03 -5.33 -23.95
C ASN A 174 -28.00 -5.31 -25.51
N MET A 175 -26.80 -5.37 -26.09
CA MET A 175 -26.57 -5.28 -27.55
C MET A 175 -27.15 -4.01 -28.14
N ASP A 176 -26.92 -2.89 -27.49
CA ASP A 176 -27.24 -1.53 -27.96
C ASP A 176 -26.00 -0.63 -27.90
N ALA A 177 -26.11 0.58 -28.37
CA ALA A 177 -25.01 1.55 -28.34
C ALA A 177 -25.45 2.86 -27.69
N GLU A 178 -24.55 3.46 -26.93
CA GLU A 178 -24.67 4.82 -26.41
C GLU A 178 -23.78 5.74 -27.25
N ILE A 179 -24.41 6.64 -27.99
CA ILE A 179 -23.73 7.57 -28.90
C ILE A 179 -23.74 8.97 -28.29
N TYR A 180 -22.58 9.59 -28.24
CA TYR A 180 -22.41 10.94 -27.71
C TYR A 180 -22.55 11.98 -28.83
N ASP A 181 -23.48 12.92 -28.66
CA ASP A 181 -23.85 13.96 -29.65
C ASP A 181 -22.92 15.18 -29.59
N ASP A 182 -22.13 15.30 -28.52
CA ASP A 182 -21.18 16.40 -28.32
C ASP A 182 -19.80 15.92 -27.85
N GLU A 183 -18.80 16.76 -28.06
CA GLU A 183 -17.41 16.45 -27.64
C GLU A 183 -17.23 16.37 -26.12
N LEU A 184 -18.10 17.03 -25.36
CA LEU A 184 -18.04 17.10 -23.90
C LEU A 184 -18.85 16.00 -23.21
N GLY A 185 -19.48 15.09 -23.94
CA GLY A 185 -20.26 13.97 -23.40
C GLY A 185 -21.50 14.41 -22.60
N THR A 186 -22.03 15.60 -22.82
CA THR A 186 -23.16 16.14 -22.07
C THR A 186 -24.49 15.65 -22.63
N LYS A 187 -24.51 15.33 -23.93
CA LYS A 187 -25.68 14.83 -24.65
C LYS A 187 -25.33 13.50 -25.27
N PHE A 188 -26.17 12.53 -25.02
CA PHE A 188 -26.08 11.20 -25.64
C PHE A 188 -27.45 10.61 -25.84
N HIS A 189 -27.53 9.64 -26.72
CA HIS A 189 -28.75 8.86 -26.98
C HIS A 189 -28.39 7.39 -27.19
N LYS A 190 -29.36 6.51 -26.97
CA LYS A 190 -29.23 5.10 -27.31
C LYS A 190 -29.62 4.88 -28.77
N ASP A 191 -28.87 4.07 -29.48
CA ASP A 191 -29.09 3.70 -30.87
C ASP A 191 -28.71 2.23 -31.10
N ALA A 192 -28.99 1.73 -32.27
CA ALA A 192 -28.52 0.42 -32.70
C ALA A 192 -26.99 0.42 -32.89
N ILE A 193 -26.38 -0.74 -32.74
CA ILE A 193 -24.94 -0.92 -32.98
C ILE A 193 -24.65 -0.53 -34.45
N PRO A 194 -23.58 0.27 -34.68
CA PRO A 194 -23.18 0.61 -36.05
C PRO A 194 -22.92 -0.64 -36.91
N ALA A 195 -23.38 -0.61 -38.17
CA ALA A 195 -23.33 -1.78 -39.05
C ALA A 195 -21.92 -2.34 -39.27
N ASP A 196 -20.90 -1.49 -39.25
CA ASP A 196 -19.48 -1.87 -39.37
C ASP A 196 -18.91 -2.53 -38.10
N MET A 197 -19.62 -2.40 -36.98
CA MET A 197 -19.22 -3.00 -35.69
C MET A 197 -20.11 -4.19 -35.28
N GLN A 198 -21.17 -4.48 -36.04
CA GLN A 198 -22.13 -5.51 -35.67
C GLN A 198 -21.48 -6.90 -35.48
N GLU A 199 -20.71 -7.34 -36.48
CA GLU A 199 -20.01 -8.65 -36.43
C GLU A 199 -19.07 -8.75 -35.21
N LYS A 200 -18.31 -7.71 -34.96
CA LYS A 200 -17.41 -7.66 -33.83
C LYS A 200 -18.13 -7.62 -32.48
N ALA A 201 -19.24 -6.90 -32.41
CA ALA A 201 -20.06 -6.87 -31.20
C ALA A 201 -20.67 -8.25 -30.90
N GLU A 202 -21.13 -8.97 -31.94
CA GLU A 202 -21.65 -10.33 -31.81
C GLU A 202 -20.57 -11.32 -31.33
N GLU A 203 -19.36 -11.22 -31.90
CA GLU A 203 -18.22 -12.05 -31.49
C GLU A 203 -17.88 -11.84 -29.99
N TYR A 204 -17.74 -10.58 -29.57
CA TYR A 204 -17.45 -10.26 -28.17
C TYR A 204 -18.62 -10.54 -27.22
N HIS A 205 -19.85 -10.38 -27.67
CA HIS A 205 -21.03 -10.77 -26.91
C HIS A 205 -21.02 -12.28 -26.65
N GLN A 206 -20.79 -13.09 -27.69
CA GLN A 206 -20.73 -14.54 -27.55
C GLN A 206 -19.59 -14.98 -26.63
N ALA A 207 -18.40 -14.39 -26.77
CA ALA A 207 -17.26 -14.67 -25.88
C ALA A 207 -17.56 -14.27 -24.42
N MET A 208 -18.25 -13.14 -24.20
CA MET A 208 -18.69 -12.73 -22.87
C MET A 208 -19.70 -13.71 -22.28
N VAL A 209 -20.70 -14.13 -23.03
CA VAL A 209 -21.73 -15.10 -22.59
C VAL A 209 -21.08 -16.44 -22.25
N GLU A 210 -20.16 -16.94 -23.08
CA GLU A 210 -19.41 -18.16 -22.83
C GLU A 210 -18.61 -18.07 -21.52
N ALA A 211 -17.83 -16.99 -21.34
CA ALA A 211 -17.05 -16.78 -20.13
C ALA A 211 -17.92 -16.69 -18.87
N ILE A 212 -19.09 -16.08 -18.94
CA ILE A 212 -20.04 -16.03 -17.81
C ILE A 212 -20.64 -17.42 -17.54
N CYS A 213 -21.05 -18.15 -18.58
CA CYS A 213 -21.64 -19.48 -18.43
C CYS A 213 -20.65 -20.50 -17.86
N GLU A 214 -19.35 -20.38 -18.14
CA GLU A 214 -18.31 -21.24 -17.55
C GLU A 214 -18.25 -21.14 -16.03
N THR A 215 -18.70 -20.05 -15.42
CA THR A 215 -18.69 -19.84 -13.96
C THR A 215 -19.96 -20.34 -13.25
N ASP A 216 -20.99 -20.79 -13.99
CA ASP A 216 -22.26 -21.23 -13.42
C ASP A 216 -22.79 -22.47 -14.14
N GLU A 217 -22.85 -23.61 -13.43
CA GLU A 217 -23.24 -24.91 -14.00
C GLU A 217 -24.61 -24.89 -14.69
N ALA A 218 -25.59 -24.17 -14.11
CA ALA A 218 -26.94 -24.11 -14.68
C ALA A 218 -26.98 -23.30 -15.99
N LEU A 219 -26.20 -22.21 -16.07
CA LEU A 219 -26.08 -21.42 -17.30
C LEU A 219 -25.25 -22.14 -18.35
N LEU A 220 -24.23 -22.88 -17.94
CA LEU A 220 -23.42 -23.69 -18.85
C LEU A 220 -24.26 -24.77 -19.52
N GLU A 221 -25.16 -25.45 -18.78
CA GLU A 221 -26.08 -26.44 -19.32
C GLU A 221 -27.05 -25.82 -20.34
N LYS A 222 -27.61 -24.65 -20.04
CA LYS A 222 -28.45 -23.90 -20.97
C LYS A 222 -27.69 -23.49 -22.25
N PHE A 223 -26.48 -22.97 -22.08
CA PHE A 223 -25.63 -22.55 -23.19
C PHE A 223 -25.29 -23.71 -24.13
N LEU A 224 -24.91 -24.87 -23.56
CA LEU A 224 -24.60 -26.09 -24.34
C LEU A 224 -25.84 -26.72 -25.00
N SER A 225 -27.04 -26.41 -24.49
CA SER A 225 -28.33 -26.94 -25.02
C SER A 225 -28.98 -25.94 -26.01
N ASP A 226 -28.31 -24.83 -26.36
CA ASP A 226 -28.86 -23.73 -27.17
C ASP A 226 -30.18 -23.17 -26.60
N GLU A 227 -30.33 -23.19 -25.27
CA GLU A 227 -31.47 -22.56 -24.60
C GLU A 227 -31.25 -21.05 -24.44
N GLU A 228 -32.32 -20.29 -24.51
CA GLU A 228 -32.25 -18.83 -24.34
C GLU A 228 -31.88 -18.48 -22.91
N ILE A 229 -30.83 -17.66 -22.74
CA ILE A 229 -30.38 -17.11 -21.45
C ILE A 229 -30.76 -15.64 -21.42
N SER A 230 -31.53 -15.24 -20.41
CA SER A 230 -31.97 -13.86 -20.26
C SER A 230 -30.81 -12.95 -19.81
N VAL A 231 -30.91 -11.66 -20.13
CA VAL A 231 -29.94 -10.63 -19.68
C VAL A 231 -29.85 -10.57 -18.15
N ASP A 232 -30.96 -10.76 -17.45
CA ASP A 232 -30.98 -10.74 -15.98
C ASP A 232 -30.22 -11.95 -15.39
N GLU A 233 -30.31 -13.12 -15.99
CA GLU A 233 -29.54 -14.30 -15.59
C GLU A 233 -28.04 -14.08 -15.83
N LEU A 234 -27.67 -13.52 -16.98
CA LEU A 234 -26.27 -13.16 -17.29
C LEU A 234 -25.71 -12.12 -16.31
N LYS A 235 -26.47 -11.08 -16.01
CA LYS A 235 -26.06 -10.05 -15.03
C LYS A 235 -25.87 -10.62 -13.63
N ALA A 236 -26.78 -11.48 -13.18
CA ALA A 236 -26.67 -12.13 -11.88
C ALA A 236 -25.44 -13.06 -11.78
N ALA A 237 -25.18 -13.82 -12.84
CA ALA A 237 -24.00 -14.70 -12.89
C ALA A 237 -22.70 -13.90 -12.99
N LEU A 238 -22.66 -12.83 -13.79
CA LEU A 238 -21.49 -11.96 -13.89
C LEU A 238 -21.18 -11.28 -12.52
N ARG A 239 -22.21 -10.81 -11.80
CA ARG A 239 -22.04 -10.29 -10.45
C ARG A 239 -21.39 -11.31 -9.52
N LYS A 240 -21.92 -12.53 -9.50
CA LYS A 240 -21.39 -13.63 -8.67
C LYS A 240 -19.94 -13.95 -9.04
N ALA A 241 -19.62 -14.08 -10.31
CA ALA A 241 -18.29 -14.36 -10.82
C ALA A 241 -17.30 -13.21 -10.50
N THR A 242 -17.76 -11.96 -10.56
CA THR A 242 -16.95 -10.79 -10.19
C THR A 242 -16.64 -10.79 -8.69
N ILE A 243 -17.63 -11.04 -7.84
CA ILE A 243 -17.46 -11.11 -6.38
C ILE A 243 -16.49 -12.23 -5.99
N ASN A 244 -16.52 -13.36 -6.71
CA ASN A 244 -15.63 -14.50 -6.48
C ASN A 244 -14.23 -14.35 -7.12
N ASN A 245 -13.94 -13.23 -7.77
CA ASN A 245 -12.71 -13.01 -8.54
C ASN A 245 -12.47 -13.99 -9.70
N GLU A 246 -13.52 -14.56 -10.26
CA GLU A 246 -13.46 -15.47 -11.41
C GLU A 246 -13.45 -14.71 -12.74
N ILE A 247 -14.13 -13.58 -12.80
CA ILE A 247 -14.18 -12.67 -13.94
C ILE A 247 -13.87 -11.24 -13.50
N VAL A 248 -13.16 -10.50 -14.34
CA VAL A 248 -12.93 -9.07 -14.18
C VAL A 248 -13.63 -8.34 -15.30
N PRO A 249 -14.80 -7.69 -15.07
CA PRO A 249 -15.50 -6.92 -16.10
C PRO A 249 -14.64 -5.76 -16.61
N MET A 250 -14.59 -5.57 -17.93
CA MET A 250 -13.83 -4.51 -18.55
C MET A 250 -14.76 -3.53 -19.27
N LEU A 251 -14.62 -2.26 -18.93
CA LEU A 251 -15.37 -1.13 -19.48
C LEU A 251 -14.41 -0.17 -20.18
N CYS A 252 -14.96 0.73 -20.99
CA CYS A 252 -14.17 1.75 -21.68
C CYS A 252 -14.82 3.13 -21.59
N GLY A 253 -14.01 4.17 -21.79
CA GLY A 253 -14.51 5.54 -21.81
C GLY A 253 -13.39 6.58 -21.81
N THR A 254 -13.78 7.83 -21.63
CA THR A 254 -12.86 8.94 -21.39
C THR A 254 -13.46 9.87 -20.33
N ALA A 255 -12.92 9.83 -19.14
CA ALA A 255 -13.37 10.66 -18.04
C ALA A 255 -13.22 12.15 -18.36
N TYR A 256 -12.13 12.54 -19.03
CA TYR A 256 -11.88 13.93 -19.40
C TYR A 256 -12.99 14.50 -20.30
N ARG A 257 -13.51 13.69 -21.25
CA ARG A 257 -14.62 14.05 -22.14
C ARG A 257 -16.00 13.62 -21.62
N ASN A 258 -16.10 13.20 -20.36
CA ASN A 258 -17.32 12.76 -19.67
C ASN A 258 -18.05 11.56 -20.35
N LYS A 259 -17.36 10.75 -21.14
CA LYS A 259 -17.97 9.62 -21.87
C LYS A 259 -17.72 8.30 -21.11
N GLY A 260 -18.78 7.54 -20.85
CA GLY A 260 -18.73 6.23 -20.19
C GLY A 260 -18.77 6.24 -18.66
N VAL A 261 -18.76 7.39 -18.00
CA VAL A 261 -18.72 7.47 -16.52
C VAL A 261 -20.04 7.04 -15.88
N GLN A 262 -21.17 7.37 -16.50
CA GLN A 262 -22.50 6.96 -16.00
C GLN A 262 -22.68 5.44 -16.14
N MET A 263 -22.25 4.86 -17.26
CA MET A 263 -22.24 3.41 -17.46
C MET A 263 -21.31 2.71 -16.46
N LEU A 264 -20.19 3.34 -16.09
CA LEU A 264 -19.31 2.85 -15.04
C LEU A 264 -20.01 2.83 -13.67
N LEU A 265 -20.76 3.88 -13.32
CA LEU A 265 -21.55 3.93 -12.08
C LEU A 265 -22.63 2.85 -12.03
N ASP A 266 -23.32 2.62 -13.13
CA ASP A 266 -24.32 1.55 -13.24
C ASP A 266 -23.66 0.18 -13.08
N ALA A 267 -22.51 -0.06 -13.73
CA ALA A 267 -21.76 -1.31 -13.62
C ALA A 267 -21.21 -1.56 -12.19
N VAL A 268 -20.76 -0.51 -11.50
CA VAL A 268 -20.35 -0.63 -10.08
C VAL A 268 -21.50 -1.15 -9.23
N ILE A 269 -22.70 -0.64 -9.41
CA ILE A 269 -23.87 -1.09 -8.63
C ILE A 269 -24.30 -2.50 -9.06
N GLU A 270 -24.26 -2.81 -10.35
CA GLU A 270 -24.70 -4.11 -10.86
C GLU A 270 -23.75 -5.25 -10.53
N TYR A 271 -22.43 -5.03 -10.58
CA TYR A 271 -21.45 -6.13 -10.54
C TYR A 271 -20.51 -6.13 -9.33
N MET A 272 -20.34 -4.99 -8.66
CA MET A 272 -19.46 -4.94 -7.50
C MET A 272 -20.20 -5.37 -6.23
N PRO A 273 -19.49 -5.98 -5.23
CA PRO A 273 -20.12 -6.41 -4.01
C PRO A 273 -20.56 -5.25 -3.12
N SER A 274 -21.64 -5.46 -2.39
CA SER A 274 -22.00 -4.66 -1.24
C SER A 274 -21.42 -5.28 0.05
N PRO A 275 -21.43 -4.59 1.21
CA PRO A 275 -20.94 -5.16 2.45
C PRO A 275 -21.59 -6.47 2.87
N VAL A 276 -22.83 -6.76 2.45
CA VAL A 276 -23.52 -8.03 2.73
C VAL A 276 -23.15 -9.16 1.79
N ASP A 277 -22.53 -8.86 0.67
CA ASP A 277 -22.08 -9.87 -0.31
C ASP A 277 -20.68 -10.44 0.03
N VAL A 278 -19.92 -9.76 0.88
CA VAL A 278 -18.60 -10.20 1.31
C VAL A 278 -18.69 -11.08 2.55
N PRO A 279 -17.76 -12.03 2.75
CA PRO A 279 -17.73 -12.87 3.93
C PRO A 279 -17.64 -12.05 5.23
N ALA A 280 -18.13 -12.63 6.34
CA ALA A 280 -17.95 -12.05 7.67
C ALA A 280 -16.47 -11.78 7.95
N ILE A 281 -16.17 -10.62 8.53
CA ILE A 281 -14.79 -10.29 8.86
C ILE A 281 -14.30 -11.15 10.02
N LYS A 282 -13.10 -11.70 9.84
CA LYS A 282 -12.44 -12.53 10.85
C LYS A 282 -11.62 -11.68 11.81
N GLY A 283 -11.44 -12.19 13.01
CA GLY A 283 -10.61 -11.60 14.02
C GLY A 283 -10.33 -12.61 15.15
N VAL A 284 -9.71 -12.12 16.20
CA VAL A 284 -9.36 -12.92 17.38
C VAL A 284 -9.94 -12.22 18.62
N ASN A 285 -10.53 -13.00 19.49
CA ASN A 285 -10.98 -12.49 20.78
C ASN A 285 -9.74 -12.26 21.68
N PRO A 286 -9.46 -11.02 22.14
CA PRO A 286 -8.24 -10.72 22.91
C PRO A 286 -8.22 -11.34 24.31
N ASP A 287 -9.36 -11.80 24.84
CA ASP A 287 -9.45 -12.40 26.17
C ASP A 287 -9.25 -13.92 26.14
N THR A 288 -9.62 -14.59 25.03
CA THR A 288 -9.60 -16.06 24.91
C THR A 288 -8.61 -16.57 23.88
N ASP A 289 -8.03 -15.70 23.03
CA ASP A 289 -7.21 -16.04 21.87
C ASP A 289 -7.90 -16.98 20.85
N GLU A 290 -9.24 -17.05 20.89
CA GLU A 290 -10.01 -17.83 19.92
C GLU A 290 -10.37 -17.00 18.69
N GLU A 291 -10.44 -17.67 17.56
CA GLU A 291 -10.95 -17.05 16.32
C GLU A 291 -12.42 -16.67 16.50
N ASP A 292 -12.78 -15.49 16.06
CA ASP A 292 -14.13 -14.94 16.07
C ASP A 292 -14.41 -14.22 14.75
N GLU A 293 -15.67 -13.98 14.44
CA GLU A 293 -16.06 -13.29 13.23
C GLU A 293 -17.22 -12.31 13.49
N ARG A 294 -17.34 -11.31 12.61
CA ARG A 294 -18.45 -10.34 12.65
C ARG A 294 -19.13 -10.30 11.29
N PRO A 295 -20.41 -10.66 11.24
CA PRO A 295 -21.21 -10.51 10.03
C PRO A 295 -21.52 -9.05 9.75
N SER A 296 -21.71 -8.69 8.49
CA SER A 296 -22.18 -7.36 8.09
C SER A 296 -23.67 -7.24 8.40
N SER A 297 -23.99 -6.86 9.63
CA SER A 297 -25.36 -6.69 10.12
C SER A 297 -25.41 -5.57 11.17
N ASP A 298 -26.44 -4.74 11.10
CA ASP A 298 -26.67 -3.66 12.07
C ASP A 298 -27.01 -4.18 13.47
N ASP A 299 -27.56 -5.40 13.57
CA ASP A 299 -27.94 -6.04 14.83
C ASP A 299 -26.78 -6.76 15.52
N ALA A 300 -25.65 -6.93 14.84
CA ALA A 300 -24.47 -7.58 15.41
C ALA A 300 -23.69 -6.63 16.34
N PRO A 301 -22.83 -7.16 17.24
CA PRO A 301 -21.97 -6.32 18.05
C PRO A 301 -21.08 -5.40 17.19
N PHE A 302 -20.94 -4.14 17.62
CA PHE A 302 -20.15 -3.16 16.89
C PHE A 302 -18.68 -3.59 16.75
N ALA A 303 -18.16 -3.53 15.54
CA ALA A 303 -16.75 -3.68 15.25
C ALA A 303 -16.36 -2.82 14.03
N ALA A 304 -15.31 -2.07 14.17
CA ALA A 304 -14.78 -1.19 13.15
C ALA A 304 -13.24 -1.21 13.12
N LEU A 305 -12.67 -0.95 11.97
CA LEU A 305 -11.23 -0.85 11.78
C LEU A 305 -10.85 0.60 11.49
N ALA A 306 -9.95 1.15 12.31
CA ALA A 306 -9.31 2.44 12.06
C ALA A 306 -8.23 2.28 10.98
N PHE A 307 -8.47 2.77 9.78
CA PHE A 307 -7.56 2.53 8.65
C PHE A 307 -6.74 3.73 8.24
N LYS A 308 -7.09 4.93 8.72
CA LYS A 308 -6.33 6.14 8.42
C LYS A 308 -6.48 7.17 9.54
N ILE A 309 -5.35 7.78 9.89
CA ILE A 309 -5.30 8.98 10.75
C ILE A 309 -4.95 10.18 9.90
N ALA A 310 -5.57 11.30 10.15
CA ALA A 310 -5.23 12.60 9.56
C ALA A 310 -5.22 13.68 10.64
N THR A 311 -4.39 14.69 10.47
CA THR A 311 -4.36 15.86 11.35
C THR A 311 -5.01 17.05 10.66
N ASP A 312 -6.00 17.61 11.30
CA ASP A 312 -6.68 18.81 10.83
C ASP A 312 -6.33 20.00 11.69
N PRO A 313 -6.05 21.17 11.09
CA PRO A 313 -5.66 22.37 11.84
C PRO A 313 -6.73 22.87 12.84
N PHE A 314 -8.00 22.57 12.60
CA PHE A 314 -9.13 23.11 13.37
C PHE A 314 -9.71 22.13 14.40
N VAL A 315 -9.80 20.85 14.01
CA VAL A 315 -10.41 19.82 14.87
C VAL A 315 -9.40 18.84 15.47
N GLY A 316 -8.14 18.94 15.06
CA GLY A 316 -7.08 18.06 15.53
C GLY A 316 -7.07 16.71 14.86
N LYS A 317 -6.86 15.65 15.63
CA LYS A 317 -6.77 14.28 15.12
C LYS A 317 -8.13 13.77 14.62
N ILE A 318 -8.16 13.35 13.37
CA ILE A 318 -9.29 12.69 12.71
C ILE A 318 -8.91 11.24 12.45
N CYS A 319 -9.75 10.31 12.89
CA CYS A 319 -9.58 8.89 12.66
C CYS A 319 -10.64 8.39 11.68
N PHE A 320 -10.23 7.96 10.49
CA PHE A 320 -11.11 7.29 9.54
C PHE A 320 -11.27 5.84 9.92
N PHE A 321 -12.50 5.37 9.93
CA PHE A 321 -12.80 3.99 10.27
C PHE A 321 -13.89 3.42 9.38
N ARG A 322 -13.81 2.10 9.13
CA ARG A 322 -14.85 1.33 8.49
C ARG A 322 -15.59 0.50 9.51
N VAL A 323 -16.91 0.59 9.51
CA VAL A 323 -17.79 -0.26 10.31
C VAL A 323 -18.01 -1.58 9.58
N TYR A 324 -17.62 -2.68 10.20
CA TYR A 324 -17.83 -4.02 9.66
C TYR A 324 -19.11 -4.66 10.20
N SER A 325 -19.49 -4.35 11.43
CA SER A 325 -20.71 -4.87 12.06
C SER A 325 -21.27 -3.89 13.09
N GLY A 326 -22.55 -4.02 13.32
CA GLY A 326 -23.28 -3.23 14.32
C GLY A 326 -23.50 -1.79 13.93
N THR A 327 -24.02 -1.03 14.87
CA THR A 327 -24.28 0.41 14.77
C THR A 327 -23.62 1.15 15.92
N LEU A 328 -23.30 2.42 15.72
CA LEU A 328 -22.73 3.26 16.76
C LEU A 328 -23.29 4.67 16.71
N GLU A 329 -23.82 5.14 17.82
CA GLU A 329 -24.29 6.51 17.97
C GLU A 329 -23.17 7.45 18.43
N LYS A 330 -23.23 8.71 18.01
CA LYS A 330 -22.32 9.75 18.52
C LYS A 330 -22.41 9.87 20.04
N GLY A 331 -21.28 10.11 20.68
CA GLY A 331 -21.20 10.21 22.15
C GLY A 331 -21.03 8.88 22.85
N SER A 332 -21.19 7.73 22.15
CA SER A 332 -21.00 6.39 22.69
C SER A 332 -19.53 6.10 23.03
N TYR A 333 -19.34 5.06 23.81
CA TYR A 333 -18.03 4.53 24.15
C TYR A 333 -17.75 3.26 23.36
N VAL A 334 -16.49 3.10 22.97
CA VAL A 334 -15.96 1.91 22.30
C VAL A 334 -14.67 1.45 22.99
N LEU A 335 -14.34 0.18 22.82
CA LEU A 335 -13.07 -0.40 23.25
C LEU A 335 -12.09 -0.39 22.07
N ASN A 336 -10.93 0.21 22.26
CA ASN A 336 -9.77 -0.09 21.43
C ASN A 336 -9.19 -1.42 21.95
N SER A 337 -9.53 -2.51 21.29
CA SER A 337 -9.20 -3.86 21.74
C SER A 337 -7.70 -4.18 21.64
N CYS A 338 -6.97 -3.52 20.72
CA CYS A 338 -5.53 -3.70 20.58
C CYS A 338 -4.73 -3.16 21.77
N LYS A 339 -5.24 -2.08 22.39
CA LYS A 339 -4.62 -1.44 23.56
C LYS A 339 -5.35 -1.67 24.88
N GLY A 340 -6.52 -2.29 24.82
CA GLY A 340 -7.40 -2.47 26.01
C GLY A 340 -7.89 -1.16 26.60
N LYS A 341 -8.03 -0.10 25.78
CA LYS A 341 -8.42 1.23 26.25
C LYS A 341 -9.80 1.63 25.75
N ARG A 342 -10.59 2.15 26.66
CA ARG A 342 -11.91 2.72 26.35
C ARG A 342 -11.75 4.12 25.75
N GLU A 343 -12.44 4.38 24.64
CA GLU A 343 -12.47 5.68 23.97
C GLU A 343 -13.91 6.18 23.75
N ARG A 344 -14.06 7.47 23.70
CA ARG A 344 -15.37 8.09 23.45
C ARG A 344 -15.45 8.58 22.01
N MET A 345 -16.48 8.13 21.29
CA MET A 345 -16.83 8.59 19.94
C MET A 345 -17.61 9.92 20.03
N GLY A 346 -16.87 11.01 20.31
CA GLY A 346 -17.48 12.31 20.61
C GLY A 346 -18.25 12.90 19.42
N ARG A 347 -17.59 13.02 18.28
CA ARG A 347 -18.18 13.45 17.00
C ARG A 347 -17.88 12.40 15.94
N ILE A 348 -18.86 12.10 15.13
CA ILE A 348 -18.74 11.25 13.95
C ILE A 348 -19.03 12.11 12.73
N LEU A 349 -18.18 12.05 11.73
CA LEU A 349 -18.23 12.87 10.54
C LEU A 349 -18.38 12.01 9.29
N GLN A 350 -19.26 12.42 8.39
CA GLN A 350 -19.21 12.03 7.00
C GLN A 350 -18.24 12.95 6.28
N MET A 351 -17.29 12.38 5.56
CA MET A 351 -16.32 13.13 4.79
C MET A 351 -16.73 13.19 3.32
N HIS A 352 -16.64 14.38 2.75
CA HIS A 352 -16.77 14.65 1.32
C HIS A 352 -15.52 15.39 0.88
N ALA A 353 -14.41 14.66 0.74
CA ALA A 353 -13.06 15.21 0.59
C ALA A 353 -12.69 16.17 1.75
N ASN A 354 -12.75 17.48 1.54
CA ASN A 354 -12.46 18.50 2.55
C ASN A 354 -13.73 19.04 3.29
N HIS A 355 -14.92 18.68 2.85
CA HIS A 355 -16.17 19.04 3.53
C HIS A 355 -16.56 17.98 4.56
N ARG A 356 -17.20 18.42 5.63
CA ARG A 356 -17.59 17.57 6.78
C ARG A 356 -19.05 17.76 7.11
N GLU A 357 -19.73 16.67 7.34
CA GLU A 357 -21.11 16.64 7.82
C GLU A 357 -21.15 15.80 9.11
N ASP A 358 -21.79 16.32 10.16
CA ASP A 358 -21.94 15.59 11.40
C ASP A 358 -22.97 14.46 11.24
N LEU A 359 -22.60 13.25 11.67
CA LEU A 359 -23.47 12.09 11.72
C LEU A 359 -23.89 11.79 13.16
N ASP A 360 -25.17 11.45 13.33
CA ASP A 360 -25.69 11.01 14.62
C ASP A 360 -25.45 9.53 14.87
N ILE A 361 -25.46 8.71 13.82
CA ILE A 361 -25.29 7.26 13.86
C ILE A 361 -24.57 6.76 12.61
N VAL A 362 -23.81 5.70 12.76
CA VAL A 362 -23.18 4.93 11.65
C VAL A 362 -23.67 3.49 11.70
N TYR A 363 -23.73 2.86 10.53
CA TYR A 363 -24.25 1.53 10.30
C TYR A 363 -23.17 0.60 9.73
N SER A 364 -23.44 -0.69 9.75
CA SER A 364 -22.61 -1.71 9.13
C SER A 364 -22.33 -1.38 7.65
N GLY A 365 -21.07 -1.43 7.25
CA GLY A 365 -20.60 -1.06 5.89
C GLY A 365 -20.24 0.41 5.70
N ASP A 366 -20.55 1.30 6.66
CA ASP A 366 -20.23 2.71 6.57
C ASP A 366 -18.72 2.97 6.70
N ILE A 367 -18.28 4.00 5.98
CA ILE A 367 -16.98 4.63 6.16
C ILE A 367 -17.22 6.04 6.71
N ALA A 368 -16.67 6.31 7.88
CA ALA A 368 -16.84 7.59 8.57
C ALA A 368 -15.53 8.02 9.25
N ALA A 369 -15.54 9.20 9.81
CA ALA A 369 -14.41 9.72 10.58
C ALA A 369 -14.85 10.09 12.00
N ALA A 370 -13.99 9.84 12.98
CA ALA A 370 -14.18 10.24 14.36
C ALA A 370 -13.18 11.31 14.78
N VAL A 371 -13.63 12.24 15.59
CA VAL A 371 -12.78 13.29 16.18
C VAL A 371 -12.63 13.03 17.66
N GLY A 372 -11.40 13.20 18.15
CA GLY A 372 -11.12 13.15 19.60
C GLY A 372 -10.67 11.80 20.15
N LEU A 373 -10.45 10.78 19.30
CA LEU A 373 -9.81 9.55 19.71
C LEU A 373 -8.33 9.79 19.99
N GLN A 374 -7.91 9.53 21.24
CA GLN A 374 -6.56 9.87 21.68
C GLN A 374 -5.57 8.72 21.57
N ASN A 375 -6.04 7.50 21.82
CA ASN A 375 -5.17 6.32 21.86
C ASN A 375 -5.18 5.50 20.57
N THR A 376 -6.14 5.73 19.68
CA THR A 376 -6.30 4.94 18.45
C THR A 376 -5.33 5.40 17.37
N THR A 377 -4.66 4.43 16.76
CA THR A 377 -3.75 4.60 15.62
C THR A 377 -4.22 3.77 14.43
N THR A 378 -3.57 3.92 13.29
CA THR A 378 -3.90 3.17 12.05
C THR A 378 -3.73 1.66 12.26
N GLY A 379 -4.70 0.87 11.82
CA GLY A 379 -4.69 -0.59 11.92
C GLY A 379 -5.35 -1.14 13.19
N GLU A 380 -5.79 -0.29 14.11
CA GLU A 380 -6.40 -0.74 15.37
C GLU A 380 -7.91 -0.92 15.26
N THR A 381 -8.43 -1.83 16.08
CA THR A 381 -9.85 -2.18 16.13
C THR A 381 -10.58 -1.38 17.20
N LEU A 382 -11.76 -0.86 16.82
CA LEU A 382 -12.74 -0.27 17.72
C LEU A 382 -13.95 -1.18 17.78
N CYS A 383 -14.34 -1.65 18.98
CA CYS A 383 -15.42 -2.60 19.11
C CYS A 383 -16.30 -2.35 20.36
N ASP A 384 -17.37 -3.14 20.46
CA ASP A 384 -18.21 -3.19 21.66
C ASP A 384 -17.41 -3.75 22.84
N GLU A 385 -17.50 -3.09 24.00
CA GLU A 385 -16.80 -3.49 25.23
C GLU A 385 -17.19 -4.89 25.74
N LYS A 386 -18.42 -5.31 25.46
CA LYS A 386 -18.93 -6.62 25.92
C LYS A 386 -18.58 -7.77 24.99
N HIS A 387 -18.24 -7.46 23.75
CA HIS A 387 -17.92 -8.42 22.70
C HIS A 387 -16.59 -8.04 22.05
N PRO A 388 -15.47 -8.13 22.79
CA PRO A 388 -14.18 -7.69 22.28
C PRO A 388 -13.72 -8.58 21.13
N ILE A 389 -13.15 -7.95 20.11
CA ILE A 389 -12.52 -8.60 18.97
C ILE A 389 -11.35 -7.74 18.49
N ILE A 390 -10.26 -8.36 18.08
CA ILE A 390 -9.21 -7.72 17.33
C ILE A 390 -9.34 -8.21 15.88
N LEU A 391 -9.71 -7.32 14.98
CA LEU A 391 -9.74 -7.60 13.56
C LEU A 391 -8.30 -7.75 13.06
N GLU A 392 -8.13 -8.51 11.99
CA GLU A 392 -6.82 -8.74 11.40
C GLU A 392 -6.03 -7.45 11.21
N SER A 393 -4.80 -7.41 11.73
CA SER A 393 -3.94 -6.23 11.71
C SER A 393 -3.40 -5.95 10.30
N MET A 394 -3.00 -4.71 10.08
CA MET A 394 -2.27 -4.32 8.86
C MET A 394 -0.77 -4.40 9.14
N ASP A 395 -0.05 -5.12 8.28
CA ASP A 395 1.41 -5.12 8.30
C ASP A 395 1.93 -4.00 7.39
N PHE A 396 2.83 -3.19 7.92
CA PHE A 396 3.43 -2.09 7.19
C PHE A 396 4.90 -2.36 6.92
N PRO A 397 5.39 -2.07 5.71
CA PRO A 397 6.80 -2.26 5.38
C PRO A 397 7.69 -1.29 6.17
N GLU A 398 8.88 -1.74 6.50
CA GLU A 398 9.88 -0.90 7.14
C GLU A 398 10.45 0.14 6.17
N PRO A 399 10.67 1.39 6.63
CA PRO A 399 11.24 2.43 5.80
C PRO A 399 12.66 2.10 5.34
N VAL A 400 12.98 2.40 4.11
CA VAL A 400 14.26 2.06 3.48
C VAL A 400 15.23 3.24 3.35
N ILE A 401 14.72 4.46 3.27
CA ILE A 401 15.53 5.69 3.16
C ILE A 401 15.50 6.44 4.49
N ARG A 402 16.65 6.99 4.86
CA ARG A 402 16.83 7.80 6.06
C ARG A 402 17.53 9.10 5.72
N VAL A 403 17.09 10.19 6.35
CA VAL A 403 17.61 11.53 6.16
C VAL A 403 17.75 12.19 7.53
N ALA A 404 18.84 12.90 7.75
CA ALA A 404 18.98 13.74 8.92
C ALA A 404 18.22 15.06 8.70
N ILE A 405 17.48 15.51 9.69
CA ILE A 405 16.74 16.77 9.65
C ILE A 405 17.07 17.65 10.86
N GLU A 406 17.34 18.89 10.60
CA GLU A 406 17.68 19.87 11.64
C GLU A 406 16.86 21.14 11.46
N PRO A 407 16.25 21.69 12.52
CA PRO A 407 15.54 22.96 12.41
C PRO A 407 16.53 24.10 12.20
N LYS A 408 16.20 25.07 11.38
CA LYS A 408 17.05 26.26 11.16
C LYS A 408 17.22 27.14 12.41
N THR A 409 16.33 27.02 13.38
CA THR A 409 16.36 27.81 14.62
C THR A 409 16.18 26.95 15.85
N LYS A 410 16.78 27.32 16.97
CA LYS A 410 16.59 26.61 18.26
C LYS A 410 15.13 26.58 18.72
N ALA A 411 14.36 27.63 18.45
CA ALA A 411 12.93 27.68 18.77
C ALA A 411 12.10 26.71 17.89
N GLY A 412 12.63 26.30 16.75
CA GLY A 412 12.01 25.30 15.87
C GLY A 412 12.14 23.87 16.37
N GLN A 413 13.06 23.56 17.29
CA GLN A 413 13.34 22.20 17.73
C GLN A 413 12.11 21.52 18.35
N GLU A 414 11.46 22.20 19.31
CA GLU A 414 10.28 21.68 19.98
C GLU A 414 9.09 21.54 19.00
N LYS A 415 8.88 22.56 18.15
CA LYS A 415 7.84 22.54 17.13
C LYS A 415 8.07 21.42 16.12
N MET A 416 9.31 21.18 15.71
CA MET A 416 9.66 20.09 14.80
C MET A 416 9.36 18.74 15.42
N GLY A 417 9.72 18.51 16.68
CA GLY A 417 9.41 17.26 17.38
C GLY A 417 7.92 16.97 17.42
N ILE A 418 7.09 17.97 17.76
CA ILE A 418 5.63 17.83 17.78
C ILE A 418 5.08 17.57 16.38
N ALA A 419 5.57 18.27 15.36
CA ALA A 419 5.13 18.10 13.99
C ALA A 419 5.48 16.72 13.44
N LEU A 420 6.73 16.26 13.65
CA LEU A 420 7.18 14.94 13.23
C LEU A 420 6.40 13.81 13.92
N ALA A 421 6.08 13.95 15.22
CA ALA A 421 5.26 12.99 15.94
C ALA A 421 3.85 12.88 15.33
N LYS A 422 3.22 14.00 14.98
CA LYS A 422 1.91 14.01 14.31
C LYS A 422 1.98 13.35 12.93
N LEU A 423 3.00 13.64 12.14
CA LEU A 423 3.19 13.03 10.82
C LEU A 423 3.41 11.51 10.93
N ALA A 424 4.14 11.05 11.96
CA ALA A 424 4.33 9.62 12.24
C ALA A 424 3.03 8.92 12.72
N GLU A 425 2.12 9.64 13.36
CA GLU A 425 0.79 9.09 13.67
C GLU A 425 -0.09 8.92 12.42
N GLU A 426 0.07 9.79 11.44
CA GLU A 426 -0.68 9.73 10.17
C GLU A 426 -0.18 8.62 9.26
N ASP A 427 1.14 8.44 9.18
CA ASP A 427 1.78 7.51 8.29
C ASP A 427 2.64 6.50 9.05
N PRO A 428 2.20 5.25 9.19
CA PRO A 428 2.92 4.20 9.90
C PRO A 428 4.25 3.80 9.25
N THR A 429 4.49 4.16 7.98
CA THR A 429 5.77 3.92 7.29
C THR A 429 6.75 5.09 7.42
N PHE A 430 6.29 6.19 7.97
CA PHE A 430 7.15 7.30 8.36
C PHE A 430 7.59 7.12 9.81
N LYS A 431 8.90 7.04 10.02
CA LYS A 431 9.48 6.94 11.37
C LYS A 431 10.39 8.12 11.65
N THR A 432 10.39 8.56 12.89
CA THR A 432 11.30 9.59 13.38
C THR A 432 11.88 9.19 14.71
N TYR A 433 13.17 9.42 14.88
CA TYR A 433 13.90 9.13 16.12
C TYR A 433 15.14 10.01 16.22
N THR A 434 15.67 10.13 17.42
CA THR A 434 16.97 10.77 17.65
C THR A 434 18.05 9.70 17.64
N ASP A 435 19.06 9.89 16.82
CA ASP A 435 20.25 9.03 16.83
C ASP A 435 21.02 9.29 18.11
N GLU A 436 21.22 8.25 18.90
CA GLU A 436 21.84 8.36 20.24
C GLU A 436 23.33 8.74 20.17
N GLU A 437 24.02 8.39 19.08
CA GLU A 437 25.44 8.68 18.90
C GLU A 437 25.69 10.10 18.39
N THR A 438 24.88 10.54 17.43
CA THR A 438 25.05 11.85 16.79
C THR A 438 24.18 12.96 17.39
N GLY A 439 23.15 12.59 18.14
CA GLY A 439 22.13 13.50 18.63
C GLY A 439 21.25 14.11 17.53
N GLN A 440 21.39 13.66 16.28
CA GLN A 440 20.61 14.14 15.15
C GLN A 440 19.21 13.56 15.15
N THR A 441 18.24 14.36 14.75
CA THR A 441 16.90 13.86 14.43
C THR A 441 16.93 13.22 13.06
N ILE A 442 16.57 11.94 13.00
CA ILE A 442 16.49 11.16 11.77
C ILE A 442 15.03 10.97 11.39
N ILE A 443 14.73 11.14 10.12
CA ILE A 443 13.46 10.79 9.51
C ILE A 443 13.69 9.65 8.51
N ALA A 444 12.78 8.69 8.52
CA ALA A 444 12.87 7.51 7.67
C ALA A 444 11.54 7.30 6.90
N GLY A 445 11.63 6.97 5.63
CA GLY A 445 10.48 6.81 4.75
C GLY A 445 10.71 5.80 3.62
N MET A 446 9.69 5.59 2.81
CA MET A 446 9.68 4.57 1.75
C MET A 446 10.45 4.97 0.50
N GLY A 447 10.60 6.28 0.25
CA GLY A 447 11.29 6.77 -0.93
C GLY A 447 11.67 8.25 -0.79
N GLU A 448 12.41 8.74 -1.78
CA GLU A 448 12.90 10.13 -1.81
C GLU A 448 11.73 11.12 -1.87
N LEU A 449 10.75 10.86 -2.75
CA LEU A 449 9.56 11.69 -2.88
C LEU A 449 8.73 11.70 -1.59
N HIS A 450 8.64 10.56 -0.90
CA HIS A 450 7.93 10.47 0.38
C HIS A 450 8.55 11.43 1.42
N LEU A 451 9.87 11.38 1.61
CA LEU A 451 10.56 12.26 2.55
C LEU A 451 10.51 13.74 2.14
N GLU A 452 10.61 14.02 0.84
CA GLU A 452 10.46 15.38 0.31
C GLU A 452 9.10 15.99 0.66
N ILE A 453 8.02 15.20 0.53
CA ILE A 453 6.67 15.63 0.90
C ILE A 453 6.54 15.86 2.40
N ILE A 454 7.11 15.00 3.23
CA ILE A 454 7.12 15.18 4.69
C ILE A 454 7.80 16.50 5.07
N VAL A 455 8.96 16.78 4.48
CA VAL A 455 9.70 18.04 4.73
C VAL A 455 8.90 19.26 4.26
N ASP A 456 8.28 19.18 3.11
CA ASP A 456 7.43 20.25 2.59
C ASP A 456 6.18 20.49 3.49
N ARG A 457 5.59 19.41 4.02
CA ARG A 457 4.50 19.51 5.00
C ARG A 457 4.94 20.16 6.31
N LEU A 458 6.15 19.87 6.80
CA LEU A 458 6.70 20.57 7.97
C LEU A 458 6.74 22.08 7.77
N LEU A 459 7.17 22.52 6.59
CA LEU A 459 7.21 23.94 6.25
C LEU A 459 5.81 24.55 6.09
N ARG A 460 4.95 23.93 5.32
CA ARG A 460 3.65 24.52 4.93
C ARG A 460 2.60 24.43 6.03
N GLU A 461 2.46 23.29 6.66
CA GLU A 461 1.41 23.02 7.65
C GLU A 461 1.84 23.46 9.06
N PHE A 462 3.08 23.15 9.45
CA PHE A 462 3.57 23.38 10.81
C PHE A 462 4.46 24.63 10.95
N LYS A 463 4.79 25.30 9.84
CA LYS A 463 5.65 26.49 9.83
C LYS A 463 7.02 26.24 10.45
N VAL A 464 7.60 25.07 10.20
CA VAL A 464 8.93 24.67 10.65
C VAL A 464 9.86 24.62 9.45
N GLU A 465 10.84 25.52 9.44
CA GLU A 465 11.93 25.47 8.48
C GLU A 465 13.03 24.53 8.97
N ALA A 466 13.41 23.59 8.15
CA ALA A 466 14.43 22.61 8.47
C ALA A 466 15.47 22.48 7.34
N ASN A 467 16.69 22.14 7.73
CA ASN A 467 17.72 21.69 6.81
C ASN A 467 17.68 20.16 6.75
N VAL A 468 17.82 19.62 5.54
CA VAL A 468 17.84 18.20 5.31
C VAL A 468 19.25 17.80 4.93
N GLY A 469 19.79 16.78 5.60
CA GLY A 469 21.07 16.16 5.24
C GLY A 469 20.94 15.23 4.03
N GLU A 470 22.06 14.69 3.57
CA GLU A 470 22.02 13.70 2.49
C GLU A 470 21.23 12.47 2.91
N PRO A 471 20.49 11.83 1.98
CA PRO A 471 19.76 10.61 2.27
C PRO A 471 20.66 9.53 2.84
N GLN A 472 20.24 8.88 3.91
CA GLN A 472 20.96 7.75 4.49
C GLN A 472 20.27 6.44 4.10
N VAL A 473 21.06 5.50 3.62
CA VAL A 473 20.60 4.16 3.27
C VAL A 473 20.58 3.28 4.52
N SER A 474 19.51 2.51 4.70
CA SER A 474 19.39 1.58 5.82
C SER A 474 20.21 0.32 5.53
N TYR A 475 21.51 0.39 5.82
CA TYR A 475 22.38 -0.78 5.77
C TYR A 475 22.06 -1.77 6.89
N ARG A 476 22.49 -3.02 6.73
CA ARG A 476 22.42 -4.09 7.71
C ARG A 476 23.80 -4.71 7.86
N GLU A 477 24.05 -5.35 9.00
CA GLU A 477 25.20 -6.20 9.17
C GLU A 477 24.79 -7.66 9.28
N ALA A 478 25.62 -8.57 8.80
CA ALA A 478 25.40 -9.99 8.87
C ALA A 478 26.74 -10.72 9.04
N ILE A 479 26.69 -12.02 9.28
CA ILE A 479 27.88 -12.86 9.41
C ILE A 479 27.93 -13.88 8.27
N ARG A 480 29.14 -14.28 7.86
CA ARG A 480 29.38 -15.32 6.85
C ARG A 480 29.74 -16.66 7.43
N LYS A 481 30.27 -16.71 8.64
CA LYS A 481 30.83 -17.92 9.24
C LYS A 481 30.21 -18.23 10.58
N ALA A 482 30.05 -19.52 10.87
CA ALA A 482 29.73 -19.98 12.20
C ALA A 482 30.92 -19.85 13.11
N VAL A 483 30.70 -19.38 14.33
CA VAL A 483 31.74 -19.26 15.39
C VAL A 483 31.20 -19.66 16.73
N ASN A 484 32.08 -20.22 17.55
CA ASN A 484 31.82 -20.43 18.96
C ASN A 484 32.55 -19.34 19.75
N ILE A 485 31.87 -18.74 20.70
CA ILE A 485 32.41 -17.67 21.51
C ILE A 485 32.07 -17.88 22.98
N GLU A 486 33.03 -17.63 23.82
CA GLU A 486 32.91 -17.67 25.28
C GLU A 486 33.18 -16.28 25.81
N HIS A 487 32.31 -15.78 26.69
CA HIS A 487 32.54 -14.53 27.40
C HIS A 487 32.14 -14.66 28.86
N LYS A 488 33.05 -14.27 29.73
CA LYS A 488 32.87 -14.23 31.17
C LYS A 488 32.91 -12.79 31.67
N TYR A 489 31.75 -12.30 32.09
CA TYR A 489 31.66 -11.00 32.73
C TYR A 489 31.73 -11.17 34.24
N ALA A 490 32.84 -10.74 34.84
CA ALA A 490 33.01 -10.75 36.26
C ALA A 490 33.54 -9.38 36.74
N ARG A 491 32.78 -8.70 37.58
CA ARG A 491 33.16 -7.41 38.13
C ARG A 491 32.88 -7.36 39.61
N GLN A 492 33.86 -6.93 40.38
CA GLN A 492 33.75 -6.74 41.81
C GLN A 492 34.10 -5.29 42.17
N SER A 493 33.11 -4.56 42.67
CA SER A 493 33.27 -3.15 43.10
C SER A 493 32.57 -2.97 44.43
N GLY A 494 33.27 -3.22 45.52
CA GLY A 494 32.88 -2.91 46.91
C GLY A 494 31.46 -3.33 47.29
N GLY A 495 31.23 -4.62 47.62
CA GLY A 495 29.91 -5.15 47.96
C GLY A 495 29.54 -6.37 47.13
N LYS A 496 28.26 -6.50 46.71
CA LYS A 496 27.81 -7.61 45.87
C LYS A 496 28.46 -7.51 44.48
N GLY A 497 29.16 -8.58 44.04
CA GLY A 497 29.78 -8.66 42.73
C GLY A 497 28.77 -8.84 41.61
N GLN A 498 29.27 -8.85 40.37
CA GLN A 498 28.48 -9.20 39.16
C GLN A 498 29.19 -10.35 38.45
N TYR A 499 28.43 -11.38 38.09
CA TYR A 499 28.97 -12.56 37.43
C TYR A 499 27.97 -13.08 36.39
N GLY A 500 28.40 -13.17 35.14
CA GLY A 500 27.68 -13.81 34.05
C GLY A 500 28.67 -14.49 33.10
N HIS A 501 28.46 -15.74 32.76
CA HIS A 501 29.33 -16.50 31.89
C HIS A 501 28.50 -17.30 30.89
N VAL A 502 28.71 -17.04 29.58
CA VAL A 502 27.96 -17.63 28.49
C VAL A 502 28.90 -18.17 27.41
N LEU A 503 28.52 -19.31 26.86
CA LEU A 503 29.10 -19.88 25.65
C LEU A 503 28.03 -19.89 24.56
N LEU A 504 28.28 -19.11 23.51
CA LEU A 504 27.36 -18.93 22.37
C LEU A 504 27.94 -19.54 21.08
N LYS A 505 27.10 -20.13 20.31
CA LYS A 505 27.37 -20.45 18.89
C LYS A 505 26.59 -19.47 18.05
N LEU A 506 27.26 -18.73 17.18
CA LEU A 506 26.63 -17.85 16.19
C LEU A 506 26.75 -18.49 14.85
N GLU A 507 25.63 -18.56 14.11
CA GLU A 507 25.56 -19.16 12.78
C GLU A 507 24.78 -18.20 11.84
N PRO A 508 25.23 -18.06 10.57
CA PRO A 508 24.47 -17.32 9.58
C PRO A 508 23.17 -18.07 9.26
N LEU A 509 22.08 -17.33 9.09
CA LEU A 509 20.82 -17.81 8.57
C LEU A 509 20.68 -17.42 7.09
N GLU A 510 19.68 -17.99 6.44
CA GLU A 510 19.29 -17.58 5.10
C GLU A 510 18.80 -16.13 5.10
N GLU A 511 18.87 -15.48 3.96
CA GLU A 511 18.46 -14.10 3.79
C GLU A 511 16.98 -13.91 4.14
N GLY A 512 16.70 -12.89 4.98
CA GLY A 512 15.35 -12.59 5.43
C GLY A 512 14.85 -13.44 6.61
N ALA A 513 15.64 -14.40 7.10
CA ALA A 513 15.25 -15.21 8.25
C ALA A 513 15.32 -14.47 9.60
N GLY A 514 15.99 -13.31 9.64
CA GLY A 514 16.00 -12.41 10.78
C GLY A 514 16.86 -12.91 11.96
N TYR A 515 16.23 -13.32 13.04
CA TYR A 515 16.90 -13.76 14.26
C TYR A 515 16.26 -15.02 14.83
N GLU A 516 17.10 -15.97 15.21
CA GLU A 516 16.69 -17.19 15.92
C GLU A 516 17.54 -17.38 17.16
N PHE A 517 16.89 -17.53 18.32
CA PHE A 517 17.55 -17.89 19.57
C PHE A 517 17.24 -19.35 19.94
N VAL A 518 18.28 -20.11 20.23
CA VAL A 518 18.15 -21.51 20.67
C VAL A 518 18.78 -21.67 22.04
N ASN A 519 17.99 -22.18 22.98
CA ASN A 519 18.48 -22.60 24.28
C ASN A 519 18.85 -24.10 24.22
N ALA A 520 20.13 -24.39 24.29
CA ALA A 520 20.70 -25.73 24.31
C ALA A 520 21.40 -26.05 25.63
N ILE A 521 21.06 -25.34 26.71
CA ILE A 521 21.65 -25.59 28.07
C ILE A 521 21.24 -26.96 28.57
N VAL A 522 22.23 -27.72 29.04
CA VAL A 522 22.05 -29.03 29.64
C VAL A 522 22.53 -28.99 31.08
N GLY A 523 21.87 -29.74 31.99
CA GLY A 523 22.29 -29.92 33.36
C GLY A 523 22.16 -28.70 34.27
N GLY A 524 21.49 -27.62 33.82
CA GLY A 524 21.30 -26.42 34.64
C GLY A 524 22.55 -25.54 34.78
N ALA A 525 23.48 -25.60 33.82
CA ALA A 525 24.70 -24.80 33.79
C ALA A 525 24.42 -23.29 33.91
N ILE A 526 23.30 -22.84 33.38
CA ILE A 526 22.72 -21.51 33.60
C ILE A 526 21.30 -21.71 34.13
N PRO A 527 20.91 -21.08 35.26
CA PRO A 527 19.54 -21.09 35.74
C PRO A 527 18.55 -20.58 34.70
N LYS A 528 17.37 -21.21 34.61
CA LYS A 528 16.34 -20.89 33.60
C LYS A 528 15.90 -19.42 33.63
N GLU A 529 15.92 -18.80 34.80
CA GLU A 529 15.57 -17.40 35.03
C GLU A 529 16.48 -16.40 34.31
N TYR A 530 17.73 -16.77 34.02
CA TYR A 530 18.71 -15.90 33.32
C TYR A 530 18.75 -16.08 31.81
N ILE A 531 18.12 -17.13 31.28
CA ILE A 531 18.10 -17.39 29.82
C ILE A 531 17.40 -16.28 29.02
N PRO A 532 16.24 -15.74 29.46
CA PRO A 532 15.64 -14.58 28.80
C PRO A 532 16.55 -13.34 28.81
N ALA A 533 17.35 -13.15 29.85
CA ALA A 533 18.30 -12.05 29.91
C ALA A 533 19.46 -12.20 28.91
N VAL A 534 19.88 -13.43 28.63
CA VAL A 534 20.87 -13.73 27.57
C VAL A 534 20.29 -13.37 26.20
N ASP A 535 19.10 -13.81 25.91
CA ASP A 535 18.42 -13.48 24.66
C ASP A 535 18.22 -11.97 24.49
N ALA A 536 17.74 -11.29 25.52
CA ALA A 536 17.61 -9.82 25.53
C ALA A 536 18.94 -9.09 25.32
N GLY A 537 20.03 -9.64 25.90
CA GLY A 537 21.39 -9.11 25.72
C GLY A 537 21.89 -9.23 24.28
N ILE A 538 21.60 -10.36 23.62
CA ILE A 538 21.94 -10.59 22.21
C ILE A 538 21.11 -9.66 21.30
N GLN A 539 19.80 -9.58 21.51
CA GLN A 539 18.93 -8.71 20.73
C GLN A 539 19.30 -7.23 20.87
N GLY A 540 19.67 -6.79 22.07
CA GLY A 540 20.19 -5.46 22.30
C GLY A 540 21.52 -5.20 21.59
N ALA A 541 22.42 -6.19 21.54
CA ALA A 541 23.69 -6.09 20.80
C ALA A 541 23.49 -6.07 19.28
N MET A 542 22.45 -6.74 18.77
CA MET A 542 22.10 -6.75 17.34
C MET A 542 21.65 -5.39 16.81
N GLN A 543 21.19 -4.49 17.67
CA GLN A 543 20.79 -3.14 17.26
C GLN A 543 21.97 -2.28 16.81
N SER A 544 23.18 -2.64 17.20
CA SER A 544 24.41 -1.92 16.84
C SER A 544 25.50 -2.91 16.49
N GLY A 545 25.69 -3.16 15.21
CA GLY A 545 26.71 -4.08 14.69
C GLY A 545 28.16 -3.60 14.92
N VAL A 546 29.11 -4.45 14.58
CA VAL A 546 30.53 -4.27 14.91
C VAL A 546 31.35 -3.58 13.80
N LEU A 547 30.81 -3.47 12.58
CA LEU A 547 31.51 -2.83 11.45
C LEU A 547 31.25 -1.32 11.38
N ALA A 548 29.98 -0.96 11.35
CA ALA A 548 29.55 0.44 11.17
C ALA A 548 28.35 0.81 12.07
N GLY A 549 27.96 -0.06 13.00
CA GLY A 549 26.89 0.18 13.95
C GLY A 549 25.48 -0.01 13.37
N TYR A 550 25.33 -0.74 12.27
CA TYR A 550 24.02 -1.04 11.69
C TYR A 550 23.38 -2.27 12.35
N ASN A 551 22.05 -2.36 12.27
CA ASN A 551 21.33 -3.51 12.79
C ASN A 551 21.83 -4.81 12.16
N VAL A 552 22.05 -5.82 13.01
CA VAL A 552 22.45 -7.16 12.60
C VAL A 552 21.22 -7.97 12.23
N VAL A 553 21.29 -8.74 11.16
CA VAL A 553 20.22 -9.60 10.67
C VAL A 553 20.76 -10.99 10.30
N ASP A 554 19.84 -11.94 10.13
CA ASP A 554 20.11 -13.29 9.64
C ASP A 554 21.15 -14.06 10.46
N VAL A 555 20.97 -14.02 11.78
CA VAL A 555 21.85 -14.67 12.75
C VAL A 555 21.07 -15.59 13.67
N LYS A 556 21.54 -16.82 13.79
CA LYS A 556 21.13 -17.78 14.81
C LYS A 556 22.11 -17.78 15.95
N ALA A 557 21.63 -17.56 17.16
CA ALA A 557 22.41 -17.64 18.38
C ALA A 557 21.94 -18.84 19.21
N THR A 558 22.89 -19.75 19.48
CA THR A 558 22.65 -20.93 20.34
C THR A 558 23.41 -20.75 21.60
N LEU A 559 22.71 -20.69 22.74
CA LEU A 559 23.29 -20.73 24.06
C LEU A 559 23.45 -22.21 24.48
N TYR A 560 24.68 -22.74 24.48
CA TYR A 560 24.92 -24.15 24.72
C TYR A 560 25.59 -24.50 26.02
N ASP A 561 26.29 -23.53 26.67
CA ASP A 561 26.93 -23.73 27.95
C ASP A 561 27.15 -22.39 28.67
N GLY A 562 27.61 -22.45 29.89
CA GLY A 562 27.93 -21.31 30.74
C GLY A 562 28.16 -21.70 32.19
N SER A 563 28.26 -20.70 33.06
CA SER A 563 28.29 -20.92 34.51
C SER A 563 27.71 -19.72 35.26
N TYR A 564 27.28 -19.93 36.46
CA TYR A 564 26.71 -18.88 37.32
C TYR A 564 27.39 -18.92 38.69
N HIS A 565 27.22 -17.84 39.44
CA HIS A 565 27.64 -17.70 40.81
C HIS A 565 26.43 -17.42 41.71
N GLU A 566 26.25 -18.21 42.79
CA GLU A 566 25.04 -18.18 43.59
C GLU A 566 24.69 -16.79 44.15
N VAL A 567 25.72 -15.97 44.45
CA VAL A 567 25.56 -14.64 45.08
C VAL A 567 25.64 -13.49 44.05
N ASP A 568 26.57 -13.59 43.09
CA ASP A 568 26.97 -12.48 42.20
C ASP A 568 26.31 -12.54 40.84
N SER A 569 25.60 -13.61 40.50
CA SER A 569 24.84 -13.68 39.25
C SER A 569 23.53 -12.90 39.33
N SER A 570 23.21 -12.25 38.24
CA SER A 570 21.96 -11.47 38.05
C SER A 570 21.57 -11.45 36.57
N GLU A 571 20.32 -11.12 36.29
CA GLU A 571 19.83 -10.90 34.92
C GLU A 571 20.70 -9.88 34.20
N MET A 572 21.06 -8.77 34.84
CA MET A 572 21.88 -7.72 34.25
C MET A 572 23.30 -8.25 33.90
N ALA A 573 23.92 -9.06 34.76
CA ALA A 573 25.26 -9.63 34.50
C ALA A 573 25.23 -10.57 33.29
N PHE A 574 24.19 -11.42 33.15
CA PHE A 574 24.00 -12.28 31.99
C PHE A 574 23.66 -11.52 30.73
N LYS A 575 22.86 -10.46 30.82
CA LYS A 575 22.55 -9.56 29.69
C LYS A 575 23.83 -8.92 29.15
N ILE A 576 24.70 -8.41 30.02
CA ILE A 576 26.00 -7.81 29.65
C ILE A 576 26.92 -8.88 29.05
N ALA A 577 27.06 -10.04 29.71
CA ALA A 577 27.91 -11.14 29.23
C ALA A 577 27.49 -11.59 27.82
N ALA A 578 26.19 -11.74 27.58
CA ALA A 578 25.63 -12.13 26.29
C ALA A 578 25.86 -11.07 25.20
N SER A 579 25.66 -9.79 25.53
CA SER A 579 25.93 -8.67 24.62
C SER A 579 27.40 -8.62 24.20
N MET A 580 28.34 -8.79 25.17
CA MET A 580 29.77 -8.79 24.88
C MET A 580 30.20 -10.03 24.09
N ALA A 581 29.68 -11.21 24.43
CA ALA A 581 29.92 -12.45 23.69
C ALA A 581 29.47 -12.32 22.23
N PHE A 582 28.28 -11.79 22.02
CA PHE A 582 27.74 -11.59 20.66
C PHE A 582 28.65 -10.66 19.85
N LYS A 583 29.03 -9.50 20.39
CA LYS A 583 29.91 -8.54 19.70
C LYS A 583 31.28 -9.11 19.37
N GLU A 584 31.86 -9.87 20.27
CA GLU A 584 33.14 -10.56 20.03
C GLU A 584 32.98 -11.67 18.99
N GLY A 585 31.92 -12.44 19.05
CA GLY A 585 31.58 -13.47 18.08
C GLY A 585 31.39 -12.91 16.69
N MET A 586 30.66 -11.81 16.57
CA MET A 586 30.46 -11.10 15.30
C MET A 586 31.78 -10.72 14.63
N LYS A 587 32.73 -10.17 15.38
CA LYS A 587 34.05 -9.79 14.83
C LYS A 587 34.83 -10.97 14.26
N LYS A 588 34.64 -12.16 14.79
CA LYS A 588 35.32 -13.42 14.37
C LYS A 588 34.55 -14.14 13.25
N ALA A 589 33.26 -13.83 13.08
CA ALA A 589 32.37 -14.51 12.17
C ALA A 589 32.39 -13.97 10.73
N ASP A 590 33.44 -13.23 10.35
CA ASP A 590 33.57 -12.57 9.02
C ASP A 590 32.34 -11.68 8.75
N PRO A 591 32.17 -10.58 9.50
CA PRO A 591 31.03 -9.72 9.38
C PRO A 591 31.03 -8.94 8.06
N VAL A 592 29.86 -8.71 7.50
CA VAL A 592 29.63 -8.00 6.23
C VAL A 592 28.54 -6.96 6.38
N ILE A 593 28.61 -5.91 5.55
CA ILE A 593 27.52 -4.95 5.39
C ILE A 593 26.64 -5.41 4.23
N LYS A 594 25.34 -5.36 4.44
CA LYS A 594 24.32 -5.58 3.41
C LYS A 594 23.63 -4.26 3.07
N GLU A 595 23.35 -4.06 1.79
CA GLU A 595 22.63 -2.91 1.28
C GLU A 595 21.27 -3.31 0.69
N PRO A 596 20.24 -2.45 0.78
CA PRO A 596 18.96 -2.71 0.15
C PRO A 596 19.10 -2.64 -1.38
N ILE A 597 18.61 -3.67 -2.05
CA ILE A 597 18.54 -3.76 -3.50
C ILE A 597 17.08 -3.48 -3.92
N MET A 598 16.93 -2.61 -4.88
CA MET A 598 15.65 -2.25 -5.46
C MET A 598 15.42 -2.99 -6.77
N LEU A 599 14.22 -3.51 -6.96
CA LEU A 599 13.76 -3.95 -8.27
C LEU A 599 13.30 -2.71 -9.04
N VAL A 600 14.06 -2.35 -10.05
CA VAL A 600 13.84 -1.16 -10.87
C VAL A 600 13.28 -1.58 -12.22
N ASN A 601 12.13 -1.01 -12.58
CA ASN A 601 11.51 -1.18 -13.89
C ASN A 601 11.55 0.15 -14.63
N VAL A 602 12.24 0.19 -15.76
CA VAL A 602 12.33 1.37 -16.60
C VAL A 602 11.62 1.12 -17.92
N ILE A 603 10.68 1.97 -18.27
CA ILE A 603 9.98 1.93 -19.56
C ILE A 603 10.48 3.10 -20.39
N VAL A 604 10.98 2.78 -21.55
CA VAL A 604 11.67 3.76 -22.41
C VAL A 604 11.47 3.42 -23.88
N PRO A 605 11.34 4.41 -24.78
CA PRO A 605 11.39 4.17 -26.22
C PRO A 605 12.69 3.45 -26.61
N ASP A 606 12.61 2.56 -27.59
CA ASP A 606 13.72 1.68 -28.00
C ASP A 606 15.00 2.46 -28.34
N GLU A 607 14.87 3.69 -28.84
CA GLU A 607 16.00 4.58 -29.14
C GLU A 607 16.88 4.94 -27.93
N TYR A 608 16.28 4.90 -26.70
CA TYR A 608 16.99 5.21 -25.45
C TYR A 608 17.39 3.97 -24.66
N LEU A 609 17.11 2.77 -25.16
CA LEU A 609 17.38 1.51 -24.46
C LEU A 609 18.88 1.38 -24.07
N GLY A 610 19.76 1.71 -25.01
CA GLY A 610 21.20 1.65 -24.76
C GLY A 610 21.65 2.61 -23.65
N PHE A 611 21.09 3.82 -23.60
CA PHE A 611 21.35 4.78 -22.54
C PHE A 611 20.92 4.23 -21.17
N VAL A 612 19.69 3.69 -21.07
CA VAL A 612 19.16 3.17 -19.81
C VAL A 612 19.98 1.99 -19.29
N ILE A 613 20.31 1.02 -20.16
CA ILE A 613 21.13 -0.13 -19.76
C ILE A 613 22.54 0.33 -19.31
N GLY A 614 23.14 1.26 -20.02
CA GLY A 614 24.45 1.81 -19.66
C GLY A 614 24.43 2.55 -18.32
N ASP A 615 23.41 3.37 -18.08
CA ASP A 615 23.27 4.10 -16.83
C ASP A 615 22.97 3.17 -15.64
N LEU A 616 22.04 2.22 -15.78
CA LEU A 616 21.77 1.22 -14.73
C LEU A 616 23.01 0.37 -14.40
N SER A 617 23.80 -0.01 -15.42
CA SER A 617 25.05 -0.74 -15.21
C SER A 617 26.09 0.09 -14.48
N SER A 618 26.20 1.39 -14.77
CA SER A 618 27.09 2.32 -14.07
C SER A 618 26.71 2.48 -12.59
N ARG A 619 25.43 2.26 -12.24
CA ARG A 619 24.86 2.26 -10.88
C ARG A 619 24.95 0.90 -10.20
N ARG A 620 25.85 0.04 -10.60
CA ARG A 620 25.99 -1.34 -10.11
C ARG A 620 24.70 -2.17 -10.30
N GLY A 621 23.84 -1.76 -11.23
CA GLY A 621 22.61 -2.45 -11.56
C GLY A 621 22.87 -3.73 -12.36
N MET A 622 22.13 -4.77 -12.04
CA MET A 622 22.13 -6.03 -12.79
C MET A 622 20.81 -6.16 -13.54
N VAL A 623 20.86 -6.01 -14.85
CA VAL A 623 19.69 -6.18 -15.73
C VAL A 623 19.27 -7.64 -15.71
N LYS A 624 18.02 -7.90 -15.32
CA LYS A 624 17.42 -9.24 -15.26
C LYS A 624 16.66 -9.58 -16.53
N GLN A 625 15.89 -8.61 -17.03
CA GLN A 625 14.96 -8.83 -18.12
C GLN A 625 14.83 -7.57 -18.99
N GLN A 626 14.62 -7.80 -20.27
CA GLN A 626 14.23 -6.80 -21.23
C GLN A 626 13.02 -7.31 -21.98
N GLU A 627 11.95 -6.53 -22.02
CA GLU A 627 10.69 -6.90 -22.62
C GLU A 627 10.22 -5.81 -23.57
N SER A 628 10.16 -6.15 -24.85
CA SER A 628 9.62 -5.23 -25.85
C SER A 628 8.11 -5.16 -25.72
N ARG A 629 7.58 -3.95 -25.67
CA ARG A 629 6.16 -3.66 -25.58
C ARG A 629 5.64 -3.08 -26.89
N SER A 630 4.32 -3.13 -27.07
CA SER A 630 3.68 -2.47 -28.20
C SER A 630 3.98 -0.96 -28.22
N GLY A 631 4.14 -0.40 -29.43
CA GLY A 631 4.39 1.04 -29.60
C GLY A 631 5.86 1.46 -29.60
N GLY A 632 6.83 0.53 -29.82
CA GLY A 632 8.25 0.85 -29.91
C GLY A 632 8.87 1.28 -28.57
N VAL A 633 8.42 0.69 -27.51
CA VAL A 633 8.97 0.89 -26.16
C VAL A 633 9.46 -0.43 -25.57
N THR A 634 10.50 -0.38 -24.76
CA THR A 634 11.04 -1.54 -24.05
C THR A 634 11.00 -1.28 -22.54
N GLN A 635 10.62 -2.29 -21.80
CA GLN A 635 10.78 -2.33 -20.35
C GLN A 635 12.08 -3.03 -20.01
N VAL A 636 12.89 -2.38 -19.17
CA VAL A 636 14.11 -2.94 -18.58
C VAL A 636 13.84 -3.17 -17.09
N THR A 637 14.02 -4.40 -16.64
CA THR A 637 13.94 -4.77 -15.23
C THR A 637 15.34 -5.06 -14.71
N ALA A 638 15.75 -4.39 -13.64
CA ALA A 638 17.08 -4.54 -13.06
C ALA A 638 17.04 -4.51 -11.53
N ASP A 639 17.96 -5.24 -10.91
CA ASP A 639 18.28 -5.08 -9.49
C ASP A 639 19.35 -4.01 -9.35
N VAL A 640 19.07 -2.95 -8.60
CA VAL A 640 19.98 -1.82 -8.40
C VAL A 640 20.05 -1.46 -6.93
N PRO A 641 21.26 -1.24 -6.35
CA PRO A 641 21.39 -0.77 -4.98
C PRO A 641 20.68 0.57 -4.76
N LEU A 642 19.90 0.71 -3.69
CA LEU A 642 19.19 1.95 -3.38
C LEU A 642 20.13 3.17 -3.33
N ALA A 643 21.34 3.00 -2.79
CA ALA A 643 22.32 4.06 -2.69
C ALA A 643 22.70 4.68 -4.05
N GLU A 644 22.58 3.91 -5.14
CA GLU A 644 22.90 4.35 -6.49
C GLU A 644 21.68 4.94 -7.23
N MET A 645 20.49 4.85 -6.64
CA MET A 645 19.25 5.31 -7.27
C MET A 645 18.91 6.77 -6.98
N PHE A 646 19.60 7.40 -6.02
CA PHE A 646 19.37 8.82 -5.73
C PHE A 646 19.64 9.71 -6.94
N GLY A 647 18.71 10.61 -7.23
CA GLY A 647 18.77 11.48 -8.40
C GLY A 647 18.51 10.79 -9.75
N TYR A 648 18.16 9.49 -9.77
CA TYR A 648 17.93 8.75 -11.01
C TYR A 648 16.82 9.35 -11.87
N ALA A 649 15.74 9.83 -11.25
CA ALA A 649 14.63 10.48 -11.96
C ALA A 649 15.09 11.62 -12.86
N THR A 650 15.99 12.46 -12.36
CA THR A 650 16.55 13.60 -13.10
C THR A 650 17.42 13.13 -14.26
N VAL A 651 18.27 12.12 -14.03
CA VAL A 651 19.15 11.56 -15.06
C VAL A 651 18.34 10.88 -16.17
N LEU A 652 17.33 10.10 -15.79
CA LEU A 652 16.44 9.43 -16.75
C LEU A 652 15.68 10.45 -17.60
N ARG A 653 15.07 11.46 -16.98
CA ARG A 653 14.35 12.53 -17.71
C ARG A 653 15.25 13.27 -18.67
N SER A 654 16.44 13.65 -18.23
CA SER A 654 17.42 14.33 -19.06
C SER A 654 17.89 13.46 -20.22
N GLY A 655 18.23 12.20 -19.97
CA GLY A 655 18.77 11.28 -20.98
C GLY A 655 17.74 10.76 -21.98
N THR A 656 16.43 10.82 -21.63
CA THR A 656 15.34 10.34 -22.48
C THR A 656 14.41 11.45 -22.98
N GLN A 657 14.82 12.70 -22.83
CA GLN A 657 14.01 13.89 -23.18
C GLN A 657 12.61 13.88 -22.55
N GLY A 658 12.52 13.40 -21.30
CA GLY A 658 11.28 13.29 -20.55
C GLY A 658 10.39 12.09 -20.92
N ARG A 659 10.81 11.21 -21.85
CA ARG A 659 10.02 10.08 -22.37
C ARG A 659 10.22 8.78 -21.57
N GLY A 660 11.25 8.70 -20.72
CA GLY A 660 11.50 7.56 -19.84
C GLY A 660 10.69 7.66 -18.56
N GLN A 661 10.14 6.54 -18.13
CA GLN A 661 9.46 6.37 -16.85
C GLN A 661 10.12 5.23 -16.08
N TYR A 662 10.18 5.33 -14.76
CA TYR A 662 10.63 4.23 -13.93
C TYR A 662 9.79 4.08 -12.67
N SER A 663 9.81 2.87 -12.15
CA SER A 663 9.35 2.55 -10.81
C SER A 663 10.41 1.71 -10.13
N MET A 664 10.46 1.77 -8.81
CA MET A 664 11.32 0.89 -8.02
C MET A 664 10.58 0.43 -6.77
N GLU A 665 10.87 -0.81 -6.38
CA GLU A 665 10.33 -1.41 -5.17
C GLU A 665 11.44 -2.14 -4.41
N PRO A 666 11.35 -2.23 -3.06
CA PRO A 666 12.29 -3.03 -2.29
C PRO A 666 12.24 -4.49 -2.75
N SER A 667 13.40 -5.09 -3.02
CA SER A 667 13.52 -6.49 -3.43
C SER A 667 14.11 -7.33 -2.30
N HIS A 668 15.39 -7.13 -2.03
CA HIS A 668 16.15 -7.90 -1.05
C HIS A 668 17.34 -7.10 -0.54
N TYR A 669 18.09 -7.66 0.40
CA TYR A 669 19.36 -7.14 0.86
C TYR A 669 20.49 -7.99 0.26
N SER A 670 21.56 -7.35 -0.21
CA SER A 670 22.73 -8.03 -0.76
C SER A 670 24.00 -7.50 -0.13
N GLU A 671 25.03 -8.33 -0.08
CA GLU A 671 26.34 -7.91 0.43
C GLU A 671 26.96 -6.83 -0.46
N VAL A 672 27.51 -5.79 0.18
CA VAL A 672 28.23 -4.75 -0.55
C VAL A 672 29.60 -5.23 -1.00
N PRO A 673 30.14 -4.76 -2.14
CA PRO A 673 31.54 -4.98 -2.49
C PRO A 673 32.49 -4.45 -1.42
N LYS A 674 33.66 -5.07 -1.26
CA LYS A 674 34.66 -4.68 -0.23
C LYS A 674 35.01 -3.19 -0.26
N SER A 675 35.19 -2.63 -1.44
CA SER A 675 35.49 -1.19 -1.61
C SER A 675 34.38 -0.28 -1.10
N VAL A 676 33.12 -0.70 -1.27
CA VAL A 676 31.94 0.03 -0.78
C VAL A 676 31.82 -0.14 0.74
N GLN A 677 32.09 -1.34 1.26
CA GLN A 677 32.10 -1.59 2.70
C GLN A 677 33.14 -0.69 3.42
N GLU A 678 34.35 -0.62 2.89
CA GLU A 678 35.40 0.25 3.43
C GLU A 678 35.00 1.74 3.38
N LYS A 679 34.36 2.18 2.32
CA LYS A 679 33.84 3.55 2.21
C LYS A 679 32.78 3.83 3.29
N ILE A 680 31.81 2.97 3.45
CA ILE A 680 30.73 3.10 4.46
C ILE A 680 31.33 3.14 5.88
N MET A 681 32.27 2.25 6.20
CA MET A 681 32.93 2.22 7.50
C MET A 681 33.73 3.52 7.77
N ASN A 682 34.44 4.03 6.75
CA ASN A 682 35.21 5.28 6.88
C ASN A 682 34.31 6.51 7.03
N GLU A 683 33.19 6.58 6.37
CA GLU A 683 32.20 7.65 6.50
C GLU A 683 31.57 7.64 7.89
N ARG A 684 31.22 6.47 8.41
CA ARG A 684 30.65 6.32 9.75
C ARG A 684 31.68 6.66 10.87
N ALA A 685 32.94 6.37 10.65
CA ALA A 685 33.99 6.71 11.62
C ALA A 685 34.33 8.20 11.70
N LYS A 686 33.91 9.01 10.69
CA LYS A 686 34.11 10.46 10.64
C LYS A 686 32.95 11.25 11.25
N ASN A 687 31.79 10.64 11.31
CA ASN A 687 30.57 11.18 11.93
C ASN A 687 30.45 10.64 13.37
#